data_e540b03ee5eacec111d91e63c9b1574d
#
_entry.id   e540b03ee5eacec111d91e63c9b1574d
#
_cell.length_a   1.000
_cell.length_b   1.000
_cell.length_c   1.000
_cell.angle_alpha   90.00
_cell.angle_beta   90.00
_cell.angle_gamma   90.00
#
_symmetry.space_group_name_H-M   'P 1'
#
loop_
_entity.id
_entity.type
_entity.pdbx_description
1 polymer ?
#
loop_
_entity_poly.entity_id
_entity_poly.type
_entity_poly.pdbx_seq_one_letter_code
_entity_poly.pdbx_strand_id
1 'polypeptide(L)'
;MAAASNGEETPSSSMAPTALPIAAKLMVATDRGECERLKDIVSKEDTTTMVVALGSSREASAAAMALKNAAAEERASSSTGAMDAKVLIATSPSDCESLKDTLSVEDAAAMLVVMTSRKDVATKPSMNPLLLSLASRGECATLDQILNMLGVPAPPQGLEPTLPTQQATGALASAEPGMDLNGVTIEGDTALHVVATCGEDRFYLKCAKNIYNKAKHLLFAENNKGDTPLHCAVRAGNAEMVSCLIGLAKSEDNSGSSSRLKEFLRKENCSKETALHEAVRVGNKNIITKLFEFDSELARYPRDGTGTSPLYLAVLLERVDIARKLHELSKGRLSYSGPNRQNALHAAVLQGKEMTEMLLNWNTDLTKQADQNGSTPLHFAASLFWGGNLKQWKSKTPLIPVLEANPIQLYQPDSEGFYPIHVAASSGAKTAFTYFIKERPEIAGFRDSKGRTFLHVAAESNTWDIVAYTCSTPSLAWILNLQDNDGNTAMHVAVQHRYKYTFCSLLKNKEVNLNIPNHKGQTPLDISCSKIPEGFFYGWNIDKLILRALMICNASYGNLRVDHLKEQVLRQRKKLDKVRESEKLTDSTQTLGIGSVLIVTVTFGALFAIPGGYKADDHYNGGTPTLARRYIFDAFIMADTIAFICSVLATINLMYSGMAMVSLALRYWHFNTSLFLAYSSVTSLGAAFTLGMYLVLAPVARWTAIAICVMMMIASTCLFTEPLNAFRVAIALYVRKGNRK
;
A
#
# COMPACT_ATOMS: atom_id res chain seq x y z
N MET A 1 -0.80 -7.12 -68.21
CA MET A 1 -2.17 -7.54 -68.59
C MET A 1 -2.87 -7.86 -67.29
N ALA A 2 -3.65 -6.97 -66.82
CA ALA A 2 -5.12 -6.84 -66.85
C ALA A 2 -5.76 -7.84 -65.89
N ALA A 3 -6.67 -7.56 -65.03
CA ALA A 3 -7.47 -6.41 -64.60
C ALA A 3 -8.25 -6.84 -63.35
N ALA A 4 -8.37 -5.93 -62.44
CA ALA A 4 -9.47 -5.53 -61.58
C ALA A 4 -10.72 -6.43 -61.45
N SER A 5 -11.18 -6.65 -60.18
CA SER A 5 -12.57 -6.36 -59.83
C SER A 5 -12.71 -6.13 -58.32
N ASN A 6 -13.42 -5.07 -57.99
CA ASN A 6 -13.77 -4.54 -56.66
C ASN A 6 -14.75 -5.46 -55.93
N GLY A 7 -14.61 -5.49 -54.62
CA GLY A 7 -15.65 -5.98 -53.69
C GLY A 7 -15.50 -5.19 -52.38
N GLU A 8 -16.29 -4.14 -52.24
CA GLU A 8 -16.52 -3.41 -50.98
C GLU A 8 -17.24 -4.32 -49.98
N GLU A 9 -16.62 -4.63 -48.91
CA GLU A 9 -17.30 -5.00 -47.67
C GLU A 9 -16.88 -4.07 -46.54
N THR A 10 -17.84 -3.30 -46.06
CA THR A 10 -17.73 -2.42 -44.89
C THR A 10 -17.57 -3.26 -43.62
N PRO A 11 -16.60 -3.02 -42.75
CA PRO A 11 -16.60 -3.61 -41.44
C PRO A 11 -17.47 -2.79 -40.49
N SER A 12 -18.42 -3.47 -39.86
CA SER A 12 -19.20 -3.01 -38.72
C SER A 12 -18.28 -2.59 -37.60
N SER A 13 -18.35 -1.32 -37.18
CA SER A 13 -17.68 -0.77 -36.03
C SER A 13 -18.20 -1.35 -34.73
N SER A 14 -17.49 -2.29 -34.12
CA SER A 14 -17.60 -2.55 -32.71
C SER A 14 -16.84 -1.45 -31.97
N MET A 15 -17.55 -0.51 -31.36
CA MET A 15 -16.98 0.48 -30.45
C MET A 15 -16.34 -0.25 -29.27
N ALA A 16 -15.00 -0.22 -29.20
CA ALA A 16 -14.25 -0.50 -28.00
C ALA A 16 -14.52 0.61 -26.97
N PRO A 17 -14.63 0.30 -25.66
CA PRO A 17 -14.77 1.34 -24.65
C PRO A 17 -13.51 2.21 -24.64
N THR A 18 -13.69 3.51 -24.91
CA THR A 18 -12.63 4.51 -24.79
C THR A 18 -12.07 4.52 -23.39
N ALA A 19 -10.81 4.11 -23.25
CA ALA A 19 -10.08 4.20 -22.01
C ALA A 19 -10.00 5.68 -21.57
N LEU A 20 -10.41 5.95 -20.34
CA LEU A 20 -10.21 7.25 -19.67
C LEU A 20 -8.72 7.63 -19.69
N PRO A 21 -8.37 8.90 -19.87
CA PRO A 21 -6.97 9.33 -19.85
C PRO A 21 -6.32 9.04 -18.50
N ILE A 22 -5.07 8.66 -18.52
CA ILE A 22 -4.24 8.15 -17.41
C ILE A 22 -4.17 9.09 -16.17
N ALA A 23 -4.67 10.32 -16.29
CA ALA A 23 -4.66 11.33 -15.23
C ALA A 23 -6.00 11.51 -14.49
N ALA A 24 -7.06 10.75 -14.81
CA ALA A 24 -8.34 10.88 -14.16
C ALA A 24 -8.51 9.83 -13.05
N LYS A 25 -8.72 10.25 -11.81
CA LYS A 25 -8.96 9.38 -10.66
C LYS A 25 -10.45 9.39 -10.33
N LEU A 26 -11.12 8.24 -10.47
CA LEU A 26 -12.53 8.10 -10.10
C LEU A 26 -12.61 7.79 -8.60
N MET A 27 -13.30 8.66 -7.83
CA MET A 27 -13.60 8.45 -6.42
C MET A 27 -15.11 8.43 -6.21
N VAL A 28 -15.58 7.45 -5.44
CA VAL A 28 -17.01 7.28 -5.12
C VAL A 28 -17.17 7.36 -3.61
N ALA A 29 -18.02 8.28 -3.14
CA ALA A 29 -18.40 8.38 -1.74
C ALA A 29 -19.86 7.99 -1.57
N THR A 30 -20.13 7.08 -0.65
CA THR A 30 -21.48 6.56 -0.38
C THR A 30 -22.04 7.06 0.95
N ASP A 31 -21.21 7.59 1.82
CA ASP A 31 -21.62 8.11 3.13
C ASP A 31 -20.90 9.43 3.52
N ARG A 32 -21.31 10.02 4.65
CA ARG A 32 -20.80 11.30 5.16
C ARG A 32 -19.33 11.22 5.59
N GLY A 33 -18.89 10.09 6.14
CA GLY A 33 -17.50 9.89 6.59
C GLY A 33 -16.52 9.76 5.43
N GLU A 34 -16.94 9.17 4.32
CA GLU A 34 -16.17 9.11 3.09
C GLU A 34 -16.08 10.46 2.39
N CYS A 35 -17.16 11.27 2.43
CA CYS A 35 -17.17 12.65 1.91
C CYS A 35 -16.15 13.55 2.63
N GLU A 36 -15.99 13.44 3.94
CA GLU A 36 -14.98 14.20 4.70
C GLU A 36 -13.55 13.77 4.31
N ARG A 37 -13.31 12.46 4.17
CA ARG A 37 -12.02 11.94 3.68
C ARG A 37 -11.71 12.37 2.26
N LEU A 38 -12.71 12.41 1.38
CA LEU A 38 -12.57 12.90 0.02
C LEU A 38 -12.23 14.38 -0.04
N LYS A 39 -12.79 15.21 0.82
CA LYS A 39 -12.41 16.63 0.93
C LYS A 39 -10.95 16.80 1.29
N ASP A 40 -10.44 16.01 2.25
CA ASP A 40 -9.04 16.02 2.67
C ASP A 40 -8.08 15.55 1.55
N ILE A 41 -8.51 14.63 0.69
CA ILE A 41 -7.72 14.14 -0.44
C ILE A 41 -7.71 15.17 -1.57
N VAL A 42 -8.87 15.79 -1.85
CA VAL A 42 -9.00 16.86 -2.87
C VAL A 42 -8.11 18.06 -2.55
N SER A 43 -7.95 18.37 -1.26
CA SER A 43 -7.10 19.49 -0.81
C SER A 43 -5.59 19.20 -0.86
N LYS A 44 -5.18 17.94 -1.03
CA LYS A 44 -3.77 17.51 -0.94
C LYS A 44 -3.13 17.03 -2.25
N GLU A 45 -3.92 16.75 -3.29
CA GLU A 45 -3.39 16.25 -4.56
C GLU A 45 -3.49 17.30 -5.68
N ASP A 46 -2.35 17.61 -6.31
CA ASP A 46 -2.23 18.37 -7.57
C ASP A 46 -2.73 17.53 -8.77
N THR A 47 -3.96 17.08 -8.75
CA THR A 47 -4.55 16.30 -9.86
C THR A 47 -5.36 17.20 -10.78
N THR A 48 -5.00 17.20 -12.05
CA THR A 48 -5.63 18.04 -13.09
C THR A 48 -7.04 17.61 -13.46
N THR A 49 -7.46 16.38 -13.13
CA THR A 49 -8.84 15.90 -13.34
C THR A 49 -9.25 14.89 -12.28
N MET A 50 -10.34 15.15 -11.57
CA MET A 50 -10.90 14.22 -10.60
C MET A 50 -12.38 13.97 -10.87
N VAL A 51 -12.78 12.70 -10.87
CA VAL A 51 -14.19 12.29 -10.98
C VAL A 51 -14.67 11.80 -9.62
N VAL A 52 -15.68 12.46 -9.06
CA VAL A 52 -16.25 12.10 -7.76
C VAL A 52 -17.71 11.71 -7.95
N ALA A 53 -18.08 10.49 -7.53
CA ALA A 53 -19.46 10.02 -7.53
C ALA A 53 -20.01 10.01 -6.10
N LEU A 54 -21.12 10.71 -5.88
CA LEU A 54 -21.78 10.82 -4.59
C LEU A 54 -23.16 10.16 -4.63
N GLY A 55 -23.51 9.38 -3.60
CA GLY A 55 -24.85 8.80 -3.45
C GLY A 55 -25.91 9.88 -3.11
N SER A 56 -27.17 9.71 -3.56
CA SER A 56 -28.22 10.69 -3.39
C SER A 56 -28.72 10.76 -1.94
N SER A 57 -28.28 11.78 -1.22
CA SER A 57 -28.96 12.29 -0.04
C SER A 57 -29.02 13.83 -0.12
N ARG A 58 -29.95 14.45 0.62
CA ARG A 58 -29.97 15.92 0.78
C ARG A 58 -28.63 16.48 1.26
N GLU A 59 -27.87 15.66 2.00
CA GLU A 59 -26.54 15.97 2.52
C GLU A 59 -25.46 15.91 1.43
N ALA A 60 -25.59 15.00 0.44
CA ALA A 60 -24.69 14.93 -0.71
C ALA A 60 -24.82 16.18 -1.60
N SER A 61 -26.04 16.73 -1.74
CA SER A 61 -26.28 17.99 -2.45
C SER A 61 -25.65 19.18 -1.72
N ALA A 62 -25.69 19.21 -0.38
CA ALA A 62 -25.06 20.23 0.45
C ALA A 62 -23.52 20.11 0.42
N ALA A 63 -22.99 18.87 0.40
CA ALA A 63 -21.56 18.61 0.28
C ALA A 63 -21.01 19.01 -1.10
N ALA A 64 -21.77 18.76 -2.18
CA ALA A 64 -21.39 19.19 -3.52
C ALA A 64 -21.43 20.73 -3.67
N MET A 65 -22.40 21.42 -3.04
CA MET A 65 -22.41 22.88 -2.96
C MET A 65 -21.25 23.43 -2.14
N ALA A 66 -20.90 22.79 -1.03
CA ALA A 66 -19.74 23.15 -0.21
C ALA A 66 -18.41 22.99 -0.97
N LEU A 67 -18.25 21.90 -1.72
CA LEU A 67 -17.10 21.65 -2.60
C LEU A 67 -17.02 22.70 -3.72
N LYS A 68 -18.16 23.06 -4.33
CA LYS A 68 -18.22 24.12 -5.35
C LYS A 68 -17.85 25.50 -4.78
N ASN A 69 -18.25 25.80 -3.56
CA ASN A 69 -17.91 27.05 -2.89
C ASN A 69 -16.45 27.08 -2.44
N ALA A 70 -15.89 25.95 -1.96
CA ALA A 70 -14.46 25.84 -1.61
C ALA A 70 -13.56 26.01 -2.84
N ALA A 71 -13.91 25.40 -3.98
CA ALA A 71 -13.22 25.58 -5.25
C ALA A 71 -13.33 27.03 -5.81
N ALA A 72 -14.38 27.78 -5.44
CA ALA A 72 -14.56 29.18 -5.78
C ALA A 72 -13.76 30.12 -4.86
N GLU A 73 -13.60 29.78 -3.59
CA GLU A 73 -12.81 30.55 -2.60
C GLU A 73 -11.30 30.41 -2.86
N GLU A 74 -10.83 29.22 -3.25
CA GLU A 74 -9.43 29.02 -3.67
C GLU A 74 -9.06 29.82 -4.92
N ARG A 75 -10.02 30.03 -5.85
CA ARG A 75 -9.83 30.91 -7.02
C ARG A 75 -9.66 32.38 -6.65
N ALA A 76 -10.20 32.81 -5.52
CA ALA A 76 -10.08 34.21 -5.05
C ALA A 76 -8.76 34.52 -4.34
N SER A 77 -8.03 33.50 -3.91
CA SER A 77 -6.79 33.64 -3.13
C SER A 77 -5.48 33.39 -3.92
N SER A 78 -5.54 32.86 -5.16
CA SER A 78 -4.34 32.60 -5.97
C SER A 78 -4.23 33.59 -7.14
N SER A 79 -3.28 34.51 -7.03
CA SER A 79 -2.93 35.52 -8.05
C SER A 79 -1.85 35.06 -9.02
N THR A 80 -1.83 33.78 -9.43
CA THR A 80 -0.89 33.27 -10.44
C THR A 80 -1.60 32.33 -11.38
N GLY A 81 -1.69 32.75 -12.66
CA GLY A 81 -1.99 32.03 -13.89
C GLY A 81 -2.96 30.85 -13.79
N ALA A 82 -4.26 31.13 -13.82
CA ALA A 82 -5.31 30.16 -13.68
C ALA A 82 -5.41 29.20 -14.87
N MET A 83 -5.24 27.89 -14.65
CA MET A 83 -5.93 26.87 -15.44
C MET A 83 -7.38 26.81 -14.95
N ASP A 84 -8.35 27.03 -15.85
CA ASP A 84 -9.78 26.99 -15.55
C ASP A 84 -10.25 25.57 -15.21
N ALA A 85 -10.39 25.25 -13.93
CA ALA A 85 -11.02 24.01 -13.50
C ALA A 85 -12.54 24.11 -13.63
N LYS A 86 -13.14 23.36 -14.56
CA LYS A 86 -14.61 23.24 -14.72
C LYS A 86 -15.13 22.15 -13.80
N VAL A 87 -16.01 22.49 -12.86
CA VAL A 87 -16.74 21.52 -12.03
C VAL A 87 -18.07 21.22 -12.72
N LEU A 88 -18.24 19.97 -13.17
CA LEU A 88 -19.46 19.47 -13.80
C LEU A 88 -20.18 18.54 -12.82
N ILE A 89 -21.49 18.77 -12.61
CA ILE A 89 -22.30 17.99 -11.67
C ILE A 89 -23.38 17.26 -12.46
N ALA A 90 -23.36 15.92 -12.42
CA ALA A 90 -24.39 15.08 -12.98
C ALA A 90 -25.30 14.52 -11.88
N THR A 91 -26.62 14.73 -12.01
CA THR A 91 -27.63 14.29 -11.04
C THR A 91 -28.33 13.00 -11.44
N SER A 92 -28.13 12.56 -12.69
CA SER A 92 -28.71 11.31 -13.22
C SER A 92 -27.75 10.58 -14.15
N PRO A 93 -27.95 9.28 -14.44
CA PRO A 93 -27.13 8.53 -15.41
C PRO A 93 -27.19 9.12 -16.84
N SER A 94 -28.31 9.72 -17.24
CA SER A 94 -28.46 10.40 -18.53
C SER A 94 -27.66 11.69 -18.63
N ASP A 95 -27.53 12.44 -17.52
CA ASP A 95 -26.69 13.62 -17.45
C ASP A 95 -25.20 13.26 -17.58
N CYS A 96 -24.84 12.06 -17.08
CA CYS A 96 -23.48 11.55 -17.14
C CYS A 96 -23.02 11.21 -18.57
N GLU A 97 -23.92 10.70 -19.43
CA GLU A 97 -23.65 10.45 -20.85
C GLU A 97 -23.54 11.76 -21.63
N SER A 98 -24.45 12.69 -21.41
CA SER A 98 -24.43 14.02 -22.03
C SER A 98 -23.18 14.85 -21.65
N LEU A 99 -22.67 14.69 -20.41
CA LEU A 99 -21.46 15.35 -19.93
C LEU A 99 -20.18 14.69 -20.45
N LYS A 100 -20.19 13.40 -20.75
CA LYS A 100 -19.05 12.72 -21.40
C LYS A 100 -18.82 13.21 -22.81
N ASP A 101 -19.90 13.51 -23.56
CA ASP A 101 -19.83 14.02 -24.92
C ASP A 101 -19.39 15.50 -24.99
N THR A 102 -19.50 16.24 -23.88
CA THR A 102 -19.07 17.65 -23.76
C THR A 102 -17.65 17.82 -23.27
N LEU A 103 -17.00 16.76 -22.77
CA LEU A 103 -15.60 16.77 -22.37
C LEU A 103 -14.71 16.56 -23.61
N SER A 104 -14.19 17.64 -24.19
CA SER A 104 -13.18 17.56 -25.24
C SER A 104 -11.82 17.16 -24.63
N VAL A 105 -11.00 16.48 -25.43
CA VAL A 105 -9.66 15.97 -25.06
C VAL A 105 -8.68 17.09 -24.63
N GLU A 106 -9.07 18.36 -24.82
CA GLU A 106 -8.26 19.54 -24.50
C GLU A 106 -8.58 20.17 -23.12
N ASP A 107 -9.67 19.79 -22.46
CA ASP A 107 -10.03 20.30 -21.12
C ASP A 107 -9.31 19.52 -20.00
N ALA A 108 -8.01 19.75 -19.83
CA ALA A 108 -7.15 19.05 -18.85
C ALA A 108 -7.45 19.37 -17.38
N ALA A 109 -8.47 20.17 -17.08
CA ALA A 109 -8.80 20.64 -15.74
C ALA A 109 -10.32 20.59 -15.44
N ALA A 110 -11.01 19.48 -15.75
CA ALA A 110 -12.42 19.32 -15.44
C ALA A 110 -12.67 18.33 -14.31
N MET A 111 -13.43 18.69 -13.29
CA MET A 111 -13.89 17.82 -12.22
C MET A 111 -15.33 17.41 -12.50
N LEU A 112 -15.58 16.13 -12.74
CA LEU A 112 -16.92 15.56 -12.95
C LEU A 112 -17.46 15.00 -11.63
N VAL A 113 -18.51 15.60 -11.10
CA VAL A 113 -19.21 15.11 -9.91
C VAL A 113 -20.49 14.41 -10.35
N VAL A 114 -20.59 13.12 -10.13
CA VAL A 114 -21.78 12.29 -10.45
C VAL A 114 -22.57 12.03 -9.19
N MET A 115 -23.81 12.50 -9.16
CA MET A 115 -24.77 12.15 -8.12
C MET A 115 -25.65 11.02 -8.61
N THR A 116 -25.49 9.80 -8.10
CA THR A 116 -26.39 8.69 -8.42
C THR A 116 -27.65 8.79 -7.56
N SER A 117 -28.79 9.04 -8.21
CA SER A 117 -30.09 8.88 -7.57
C SER A 117 -30.31 7.39 -7.30
N ARG A 118 -30.40 6.96 -6.03
CA ARG A 118 -30.96 5.65 -5.73
C ARG A 118 -32.38 5.64 -6.28
N LYS A 119 -32.71 4.68 -7.15
CA LYS A 119 -34.08 4.33 -7.49
C LYS A 119 -34.87 4.25 -6.20
N ASP A 120 -36.09 4.81 -6.19
CA ASP A 120 -37.04 4.79 -5.11
C ASP A 120 -37.15 3.39 -4.47
N VAL A 121 -36.34 3.16 -3.45
CA VAL A 121 -36.61 2.14 -2.45
C VAL A 121 -37.71 2.76 -1.60
N ALA A 122 -38.90 2.19 -1.63
CA ALA A 122 -40.00 2.58 -0.77
C ALA A 122 -39.42 2.77 0.63
N THR A 123 -39.40 4.03 1.12
CA THR A 123 -38.81 4.38 2.41
C THR A 123 -39.58 3.61 3.47
N LYS A 124 -38.94 2.59 4.06
CA LYS A 124 -39.50 1.87 5.21
C LYS A 124 -39.81 2.94 6.29
N PRO A 125 -40.91 2.83 7.01
CA PRO A 125 -41.26 3.78 8.04
C PRO A 125 -40.16 3.83 9.11
N SER A 126 -39.84 5.05 9.63
CA SER A 126 -38.85 5.20 10.70
C SER A 126 -39.37 4.53 11.98
N MET A 127 -38.47 3.84 12.69
CA MET A 127 -38.81 3.24 13.99
C MET A 127 -39.18 4.28 15.01
N ASN A 128 -40.27 4.05 15.76
CA ASN A 128 -40.67 4.93 16.86
C ASN A 128 -39.56 4.98 17.91
N PRO A 129 -39.10 6.16 18.37
CA PRO A 129 -38.02 6.30 19.35
C PRO A 129 -38.32 5.60 20.69
N LEU A 130 -39.57 5.52 21.11
CA LEU A 130 -39.95 4.77 22.31
C LEU A 130 -39.76 3.27 22.12
N LEU A 131 -40.17 2.72 20.99
CA LEU A 131 -39.98 1.30 20.64
C LEU A 131 -38.47 0.97 20.59
N LEU A 132 -37.64 1.84 19.99
CA LEU A 132 -36.18 1.69 19.97
C LEU A 132 -35.60 1.70 21.39
N SER A 133 -36.02 2.63 22.25
CA SER A 133 -35.56 2.72 23.63
C SER A 133 -35.92 1.48 24.45
N LEU A 134 -37.16 0.98 24.35
CA LEU A 134 -37.63 -0.22 25.05
C LEU A 134 -36.93 -1.49 24.54
N ALA A 135 -36.78 -1.60 23.23
CA ALA A 135 -36.05 -2.72 22.59
C ALA A 135 -34.59 -2.76 23.05
N SER A 136 -33.93 -1.59 23.08
CA SER A 136 -32.51 -1.50 23.48
C SER A 136 -32.25 -1.71 24.96
N ARG A 137 -33.25 -1.43 25.83
CA ARG A 137 -33.15 -1.64 27.27
C ARG A 137 -33.67 -2.98 27.76
N GLY A 138 -34.33 -3.76 26.90
CA GLY A 138 -34.97 -5.03 27.28
C GLY A 138 -36.17 -4.88 28.24
N GLU A 139 -36.85 -3.73 28.22
CA GLU A 139 -38.00 -3.44 29.09
C GLU A 139 -39.28 -4.19 28.61
N CYS A 140 -39.27 -5.48 28.84
CA CYS A 140 -40.24 -6.45 28.33
C CYS A 140 -41.69 -6.19 28.83
N ALA A 141 -41.91 -5.70 30.05
CA ALA A 141 -43.23 -5.48 30.58
C ALA A 141 -43.95 -4.30 29.95
N THR A 142 -43.23 -3.18 29.79
CA THR A 142 -43.69 -1.99 29.09
C THR A 142 -43.86 -2.21 27.60
N LEU A 143 -42.93 -2.96 26.99
CA LEU A 143 -43.03 -3.38 25.59
C LEU A 143 -44.28 -4.24 25.34
N ASP A 144 -44.59 -5.19 26.26
CA ASP A 144 -45.75 -6.07 26.15
C ASP A 144 -47.07 -5.32 26.23
N GLN A 145 -47.14 -4.33 27.14
CA GLN A 145 -48.32 -3.42 27.25
C GLN A 145 -48.55 -2.65 25.94
N ILE A 146 -47.49 -2.10 25.37
CA ILE A 146 -47.57 -1.35 24.12
C ILE A 146 -47.93 -2.27 22.94
N LEU A 147 -47.32 -3.47 22.85
CA LEU A 147 -47.64 -4.46 21.81
C LEU A 147 -49.11 -4.95 21.89
N ASN A 148 -49.68 -5.01 23.09
CA ASN A 148 -51.07 -5.39 23.28
C ASN A 148 -52.06 -4.27 22.91
N MET A 149 -51.67 -3.00 23.05
CA MET A 149 -52.45 -1.85 22.59
C MET A 149 -52.51 -1.74 21.06
N LEU A 150 -51.49 -2.22 20.33
CA LEU A 150 -51.46 -2.24 18.86
C LEU A 150 -52.46 -3.22 18.21
N GLY A 151 -53.06 -4.10 18.98
CA GLY A 151 -54.05 -5.09 18.48
C GLY A 151 -55.54 -4.70 18.69
N VAL A 152 -55.84 -3.52 19.24
CA VAL A 152 -57.20 -3.09 19.49
C VAL A 152 -57.64 -2.15 18.36
N PRO A 153 -58.71 -2.43 17.59
CA PRO A 153 -59.28 -1.50 16.63
C PRO A 153 -59.80 -0.25 17.39
N ALA A 154 -59.51 0.94 16.86
CA ALA A 154 -59.91 2.22 17.47
C ALA A 154 -61.40 2.22 17.75
N PRO A 155 -61.84 2.68 18.95
CA PRO A 155 -63.26 2.82 19.23
C PRO A 155 -63.87 3.90 18.35
N PRO A 156 -65.14 3.73 17.92
CA PRO A 156 -65.84 4.71 17.07
C PRO A 156 -65.90 6.05 17.79
N GLN A 157 -65.53 7.12 17.11
CA GLN A 157 -65.61 8.48 17.59
C GLN A 157 -67.05 8.88 17.93
N GLY A 158 -67.29 9.22 19.18
CA GLY A 158 -68.53 9.84 19.64
C GLY A 158 -68.94 9.36 21.00
N LEU A 159 -68.39 9.99 22.06
CA LEU A 159 -69.03 10.26 23.36
C LEU A 159 -67.99 10.98 24.26
N GLU A 160 -68.34 12.22 24.70
CA GLU A 160 -67.53 13.02 25.64
C GLU A 160 -67.37 12.30 26.99
N PRO A 161 -66.23 12.35 27.63
CA PRO A 161 -66.07 11.85 28.99
C PRO A 161 -66.25 12.94 30.03
N THR A 162 -67.23 12.74 30.92
CA THR A 162 -67.26 13.36 32.23
C THR A 162 -66.16 12.82 33.14
N LEU A 163 -65.38 13.72 33.73
CA LEU A 163 -64.39 13.45 34.80
C LEU A 163 -64.98 12.83 36.05
N PRO A 164 -64.30 12.02 36.88
CA PRO A 164 -63.40 12.62 37.86
C PRO A 164 -62.07 11.84 38.21
N THR A 165 -61.10 12.70 38.60
CA THR A 165 -60.11 12.62 39.72
C THR A 165 -59.15 11.44 39.88
N GLN A 166 -57.91 11.77 39.65
CA GLN A 166 -56.72 11.70 40.55
C GLN A 166 -55.83 10.47 40.58
N GLN A 167 -54.61 10.77 40.21
CA GLN A 167 -53.31 10.33 40.78
C GLN A 167 -52.64 9.08 40.21
N ALA A 168 -51.44 9.37 39.71
CA ALA A 168 -50.33 8.50 39.51
C ALA A 168 -50.33 7.63 38.21
N THR A 169 -49.92 8.22 37.13
CA THR A 169 -48.97 7.63 36.11
C THR A 169 -48.77 8.65 34.96
N GLY A 170 -47.97 9.64 35.22
CA GLY A 170 -47.70 10.71 34.28
C GLY A 170 -46.62 10.37 33.24
N ALA A 171 -46.72 9.21 32.57
CA ALA A 171 -45.82 8.89 31.44
C ALA A 171 -46.48 8.03 30.33
N LEU A 172 -47.79 7.70 30.43
CA LEU A 172 -48.43 6.76 29.47
C LEU A 172 -49.58 7.33 28.65
N ALA A 173 -49.82 8.64 28.68
CA ALA A 173 -51.01 9.26 28.09
C ALA A 173 -50.81 9.95 26.72
N SER A 174 -49.78 9.60 25.97
CA SER A 174 -49.63 10.00 24.57
C SER A 174 -49.08 8.86 23.71
N ALA A 175 -49.83 7.74 23.65
CA ALA A 175 -49.61 6.78 22.57
C ALA A 175 -50.22 7.39 21.30
N GLU A 176 -49.36 8.01 20.49
CA GLU A 176 -49.71 8.48 19.16
C GLU A 176 -50.28 7.30 18.33
N PRO A 177 -51.36 7.49 17.55
CA PRO A 177 -51.85 6.47 16.63
C PRO A 177 -50.86 6.33 15.47
N GLY A 178 -49.93 5.35 15.54
CA GLY A 178 -48.94 5.15 14.50
C GLY A 178 -47.71 4.31 14.90
N MET A 179 -47.80 3.55 15.98
CA MET A 179 -46.71 2.67 16.38
C MET A 179 -46.67 1.43 15.48
N ASP A 180 -45.91 1.51 14.37
CA ASP A 180 -45.72 0.38 13.43
C ASP A 180 -44.47 -0.42 13.80
N LEU A 181 -44.66 -1.73 14.04
CA LEU A 181 -43.56 -2.69 14.26
C LEU A 181 -42.64 -2.85 13.02
N ASN A 182 -43.12 -2.43 11.85
CA ASN A 182 -42.33 -2.42 10.62
C ASN A 182 -41.36 -1.24 10.52
N GLY A 183 -41.38 -0.31 11.51
CA GLY A 183 -40.43 0.77 11.59
C GLY A 183 -39.00 0.27 11.71
N VAL A 184 -38.07 0.97 11.05
CA VAL A 184 -36.65 0.63 11.02
C VAL A 184 -35.78 1.78 11.48
N THR A 185 -34.61 1.46 12.02
CA THR A 185 -33.55 2.42 12.32
C THR A 185 -32.93 2.96 11.02
N ILE A 186 -32.02 3.94 11.14
CA ILE A 186 -31.24 4.49 10.03
C ILE A 186 -30.48 3.37 9.29
N GLU A 187 -30.03 2.34 10.03
CA GLU A 187 -29.32 1.18 9.47
C GLU A 187 -30.27 0.13 8.87
N GLY A 188 -31.56 0.36 8.92
CA GLY A 188 -32.60 -0.56 8.45
C GLY A 188 -32.95 -1.66 9.46
N ASP A 189 -32.48 -1.58 10.72
CA ASP A 189 -32.74 -2.58 11.74
C ASP A 189 -34.18 -2.47 12.26
N THR A 190 -34.90 -3.59 12.30
CA THR A 190 -36.20 -3.71 12.95
C THR A 190 -36.04 -3.87 14.47
N ALA A 191 -37.14 -3.76 15.20
CA ALA A 191 -37.14 -3.97 16.65
C ALA A 191 -36.53 -5.32 17.06
N LEU A 192 -36.71 -6.37 16.25
CA LEU A 192 -36.13 -7.69 16.50
C LEU A 192 -34.61 -7.72 16.28
N HIS A 193 -34.07 -6.95 15.33
CA HIS A 193 -32.62 -6.79 15.15
C HIS A 193 -31.99 -6.11 16.38
N VAL A 194 -32.62 -5.02 16.86
CA VAL A 194 -32.15 -4.27 18.03
C VAL A 194 -32.11 -5.17 19.27
N VAL A 195 -33.22 -5.87 19.57
CA VAL A 195 -33.28 -6.79 20.71
C VAL A 195 -32.23 -7.90 20.59
N ALA A 196 -32.04 -8.45 19.39
CA ALA A 196 -31.08 -9.51 19.14
C ALA A 196 -29.63 -9.07 19.32
N THR A 197 -29.34 -7.80 19.08
CA THR A 197 -27.99 -7.21 19.27
C THR A 197 -27.73 -6.84 20.73
N CYS A 198 -28.73 -6.30 21.46
CA CYS A 198 -28.53 -5.65 22.76
C CYS A 198 -28.31 -6.62 23.91
N GLY A 199 -28.83 -7.87 23.89
CA GLY A 199 -28.60 -8.77 24.99
C GLY A 199 -29.18 -10.18 24.83
N GLU A 200 -28.81 -11.03 25.78
CA GLU A 200 -29.26 -12.44 25.86
C GLU A 200 -29.92 -12.83 27.21
N ASP A 201 -30.13 -11.85 28.06
CA ASP A 201 -30.80 -12.08 29.37
C ASP A 201 -32.27 -12.41 29.17
N ARG A 202 -32.91 -12.96 30.27
CA ARG A 202 -34.32 -13.36 30.26
C ARG A 202 -35.27 -12.28 29.73
N PHE A 203 -34.96 -11.02 29.95
CA PHE A 203 -35.79 -9.88 29.53
C PHE A 203 -35.72 -9.71 27.99
N TYR A 204 -34.53 -9.73 27.39
CA TYR A 204 -34.38 -9.63 25.94
C TYR A 204 -34.95 -10.84 25.20
N LEU A 205 -34.77 -12.07 25.77
CA LEU A 205 -35.39 -13.29 25.21
C LEU A 205 -36.92 -13.23 25.22
N LYS A 206 -37.51 -12.65 26.27
CA LYS A 206 -38.95 -12.43 26.35
C LYS A 206 -39.42 -11.36 25.36
N CYS A 207 -38.70 -10.25 25.27
CA CYS A 207 -38.96 -9.21 24.23
C CYS A 207 -38.95 -9.80 22.83
N ALA A 208 -37.93 -10.59 22.47
CA ALA A 208 -37.83 -11.23 21.16
C ALA A 208 -39.05 -12.12 20.86
N LYS A 209 -39.49 -12.93 21.84
CA LYS A 209 -40.69 -13.77 21.71
C LYS A 209 -41.97 -12.96 21.55
N ASN A 210 -42.12 -11.88 22.30
CA ASN A 210 -43.31 -11.01 22.23
C ASN A 210 -43.40 -10.28 20.88
N ILE A 211 -42.26 -9.74 20.39
CA ILE A 211 -42.20 -9.12 19.05
C ILE A 211 -42.53 -10.16 17.97
N TYR A 212 -41.94 -11.35 18.05
CA TYR A 212 -42.20 -12.43 17.09
C TYR A 212 -43.68 -12.84 17.09
N ASN A 213 -44.32 -13.00 18.25
CA ASN A 213 -45.74 -13.39 18.35
C ASN A 213 -46.66 -12.40 17.68
N LYS A 214 -46.32 -11.12 17.64
CA LYS A 214 -47.08 -10.03 17.02
C LYS A 214 -46.75 -9.85 15.52
N ALA A 215 -45.49 -10.06 15.15
CA ALA A 215 -44.95 -9.81 13.81
C ALA A 215 -43.96 -10.90 13.38
N LYS A 216 -44.47 -12.08 13.06
CA LYS A 216 -43.64 -13.26 12.70
C LYS A 216 -42.69 -13.00 11.53
N HIS A 217 -43.11 -12.18 10.57
CA HIS A 217 -42.31 -11.86 9.39
C HIS A 217 -40.98 -11.14 9.73
N LEU A 218 -40.87 -10.47 10.88
CA LEU A 218 -39.64 -9.79 11.31
C LEU A 218 -38.47 -10.78 11.56
N LEU A 219 -38.75 -12.06 11.74
CA LEU A 219 -37.72 -13.06 11.92
C LEU A 219 -36.81 -13.18 10.68
N PHE A 220 -37.36 -12.99 9.48
CA PHE A 220 -36.67 -13.03 8.21
C PHE A 220 -36.38 -11.64 7.63
N ALA A 221 -36.73 -10.58 8.35
CA ALA A 221 -36.51 -9.21 7.89
C ALA A 221 -35.00 -8.96 7.70
N GLU A 222 -34.68 -8.20 6.68
CA GLU A 222 -33.31 -7.80 6.34
C GLU A 222 -33.11 -6.32 6.60
N ASN A 223 -31.98 -5.95 7.20
CA ASN A 223 -31.55 -4.57 7.34
C ASN A 223 -30.87 -4.10 6.03
N ASN A 224 -30.31 -2.87 6.03
CA ASN A 224 -29.64 -2.31 4.85
C ASN A 224 -28.39 -3.10 4.40
N LYS A 225 -27.82 -3.95 5.27
CA LYS A 225 -26.70 -4.85 4.97
C LYS A 225 -27.17 -6.23 4.52
N GLY A 226 -28.48 -6.45 4.47
CA GLY A 226 -29.09 -7.78 4.23
C GLY A 226 -29.00 -8.71 5.44
N ASP A 227 -28.56 -8.21 6.62
CA ASP A 227 -28.47 -9.02 7.82
C ASP A 227 -29.88 -9.30 8.38
N THR A 228 -30.12 -10.52 8.83
CA THR A 228 -31.30 -10.89 9.62
C THR A 228 -31.01 -10.71 11.12
N PRO A 229 -32.05 -10.73 11.99
CA PRO A 229 -31.85 -10.74 13.44
C PRO A 229 -30.89 -11.82 13.93
N LEU A 230 -30.81 -12.95 13.23
CA LEU A 230 -29.85 -14.01 13.54
C LEU A 230 -28.42 -13.57 13.31
N HIS A 231 -28.12 -12.88 12.21
CA HIS A 231 -26.77 -12.32 11.94
C HIS A 231 -26.37 -11.36 13.06
N CYS A 232 -27.30 -10.50 13.46
CA CYS A 232 -27.06 -9.51 14.52
C CYS A 232 -26.82 -10.19 15.88
N ALA A 233 -27.61 -11.18 16.27
CA ALA A 233 -27.43 -11.95 17.50
C ALA A 233 -26.07 -12.67 17.53
N VAL A 234 -25.68 -13.28 16.41
CA VAL A 234 -24.39 -13.98 16.30
C VAL A 234 -23.23 -12.99 16.36
N ARG A 235 -23.32 -11.85 15.67
CA ARG A 235 -22.31 -10.79 15.67
C ARG A 235 -22.12 -10.21 17.07
N ALA A 236 -23.19 -10.07 17.85
CA ALA A 236 -23.13 -9.65 19.25
C ALA A 236 -22.58 -10.74 20.20
N GLY A 237 -22.49 -11.98 19.74
CA GLY A 237 -22.03 -13.12 20.55
C GLY A 237 -23.10 -13.71 21.49
N ASN A 238 -24.37 -13.33 21.33
CA ASN A 238 -25.49 -13.65 22.21
C ASN A 238 -26.00 -15.09 21.98
N ALA A 239 -25.34 -16.08 22.58
CA ALA A 239 -25.60 -17.51 22.33
C ALA A 239 -27.02 -17.98 22.71
N GLU A 240 -27.60 -17.42 23.78
CA GLU A 240 -28.97 -17.77 24.21
C GLU A 240 -30.02 -17.11 23.31
N MET A 241 -29.75 -15.89 22.81
CA MET A 241 -30.61 -15.25 21.80
C MET A 241 -30.60 -16.02 20.49
N VAL A 242 -29.44 -16.49 20.02
CA VAL A 242 -29.31 -17.37 18.84
C VAL A 242 -30.17 -18.62 19.04
N SER A 243 -30.11 -19.27 20.19
CA SER A 243 -30.93 -20.45 20.50
C SER A 243 -32.44 -20.14 20.52
N CYS A 244 -32.80 -18.96 21.02
CA CYS A 244 -34.19 -18.48 21.03
C CYS A 244 -34.72 -18.27 19.62
N LEU A 245 -33.98 -17.53 18.75
CA LEU A 245 -34.37 -17.26 17.37
C LEU A 245 -34.49 -18.55 16.54
N ILE A 246 -33.56 -19.50 16.71
CA ILE A 246 -33.62 -20.81 16.07
C ILE A 246 -34.87 -21.58 16.55
N GLY A 247 -35.19 -21.52 17.87
CA GLY A 247 -36.40 -22.12 18.42
C GLY A 247 -37.69 -21.55 17.87
N LEU A 248 -37.73 -20.22 17.64
CA LEU A 248 -38.87 -19.54 16.99
C LEU A 248 -39.04 -19.99 15.52
N ALA A 249 -37.93 -20.03 14.76
CA ALA A 249 -37.95 -20.53 13.39
C ALA A 249 -38.41 -21.99 13.32
N LYS A 250 -38.00 -22.84 14.25
CA LYS A 250 -38.42 -24.25 14.34
C LYS A 250 -39.91 -24.39 14.64
N SER A 251 -40.51 -23.47 15.42
CA SER A 251 -41.95 -23.51 15.77
C SER A 251 -42.85 -23.22 14.56
N GLU A 252 -42.31 -22.66 13.46
CA GLU A 252 -43.06 -22.45 12.20
C GLU A 252 -43.15 -23.72 11.32
N ASP A 253 -42.33 -24.74 11.58
CA ASP A 253 -42.33 -26.00 10.79
C ASP A 253 -43.47 -26.95 11.26
N ASN A 254 -44.71 -26.63 10.85
CA ASN A 254 -45.90 -27.40 11.21
C ASN A 254 -46.04 -28.76 10.51
N SER A 255 -45.10 -29.13 9.60
CA SER A 255 -45.27 -30.29 8.70
C SER A 255 -44.17 -31.34 8.70
N GLY A 256 -43.28 -31.33 9.73
CA GLY A 256 -42.21 -32.33 9.83
C GLY A 256 -41.05 -32.17 8.83
N SER A 257 -41.19 -31.25 7.89
CA SER A 257 -40.17 -30.90 6.92
C SER A 257 -39.39 -29.68 7.45
N SER A 258 -38.15 -29.87 7.92
CA SER A 258 -37.28 -28.80 8.43
C SER A 258 -36.85 -27.76 7.38
N SER A 259 -37.76 -27.40 6.47
CA SER A 259 -37.50 -26.54 5.33
C SER A 259 -37.35 -25.08 5.73
N ARG A 260 -38.26 -24.59 6.59
CA ARG A 260 -38.30 -23.18 7.03
C ARG A 260 -37.09 -22.81 7.92
N LEU A 261 -36.76 -23.72 8.84
CA LEU A 261 -35.58 -23.58 9.69
C LEU A 261 -34.29 -23.52 8.84
N LYS A 262 -34.16 -24.42 7.85
CA LYS A 262 -33.00 -24.42 6.97
C LYS A 262 -32.93 -23.15 6.12
N GLU A 263 -34.05 -22.65 5.61
CA GLU A 263 -34.12 -21.36 4.92
C GLU A 263 -33.61 -20.22 5.82
N PHE A 264 -34.06 -20.18 7.08
CA PHE A 264 -33.62 -19.17 8.05
C PHE A 264 -32.11 -19.21 8.32
N LEU A 265 -31.55 -20.40 8.58
CA LEU A 265 -30.12 -20.56 8.86
C LEU A 265 -29.23 -20.28 7.64
N ARG A 266 -29.73 -20.54 6.43
CA ARG A 266 -29.03 -20.38 5.15
C ARG A 266 -29.18 -19.00 4.51
N LYS A 267 -29.92 -18.09 5.16
CA LYS A 267 -30.11 -16.75 4.64
C LYS A 267 -28.77 -16.05 4.54
N GLU A 268 -28.48 -15.50 3.36
CA GLU A 268 -27.25 -14.77 3.06
C GLU A 268 -27.53 -13.26 3.12
N ASN A 269 -26.57 -12.49 3.62
CA ASN A 269 -26.61 -11.04 3.60
C ASN A 269 -26.10 -10.48 2.24
N CYS A 270 -25.99 -9.15 2.11
CA CYS A 270 -25.50 -8.48 0.89
C CYS A 270 -24.07 -8.90 0.50
N SER A 271 -23.27 -9.38 1.44
CA SER A 271 -21.92 -9.91 1.21
C SER A 271 -21.92 -11.41 0.86
N LYS A 272 -23.09 -12.04 0.69
CA LYS A 272 -23.28 -13.48 0.51
C LYS A 272 -22.77 -14.30 1.70
N GLU A 273 -22.80 -13.74 2.89
CA GLU A 273 -22.39 -14.38 4.13
C GLU A 273 -23.61 -14.85 4.94
N THR A 274 -23.55 -16.02 5.52
CA THR A 274 -24.55 -16.56 6.46
C THR A 274 -24.18 -16.21 7.89
N ALA A 275 -25.09 -16.42 8.84
CA ALA A 275 -24.81 -16.26 10.27
C ALA A 275 -23.58 -17.06 10.77
N LEU A 276 -23.23 -18.17 10.09
CA LEU A 276 -22.03 -18.94 10.42
C LEU A 276 -20.74 -18.14 10.17
N HIS A 277 -20.70 -17.31 9.13
CA HIS A 277 -19.54 -16.44 8.87
C HIS A 277 -19.33 -15.44 10.01
N GLU A 278 -20.42 -14.86 10.51
CA GLU A 278 -20.36 -13.99 11.69
C GLU A 278 -19.89 -14.75 12.95
N ALA A 279 -20.35 -15.99 13.15
CA ALA A 279 -19.91 -16.83 14.26
C ALA A 279 -18.39 -17.11 14.20
N VAL A 280 -17.86 -17.32 13.00
CA VAL A 280 -16.43 -17.49 12.76
C VAL A 280 -15.70 -16.17 13.02
N ARG A 281 -16.23 -15.03 12.57
CA ARG A 281 -15.63 -13.71 12.78
C ARG A 281 -15.54 -13.34 14.26
N VAL A 282 -16.58 -13.60 15.02
CA VAL A 282 -16.59 -13.39 16.48
C VAL A 282 -15.71 -14.42 17.21
N GLY A 283 -15.64 -15.64 16.69
CA GLY A 283 -14.84 -16.71 17.28
C GLY A 283 -15.57 -17.52 18.36
N ASN A 284 -16.89 -17.47 18.39
CA ASN A 284 -17.68 -18.14 19.40
C ASN A 284 -17.96 -19.61 19.01
N LYS A 285 -17.16 -20.52 19.57
CA LYS A 285 -17.26 -21.98 19.33
C LYS A 285 -18.62 -22.57 19.72
N ASN A 286 -19.28 -22.01 20.73
CA ASN A 286 -20.59 -22.48 21.17
C ASN A 286 -21.66 -22.16 20.12
N ILE A 287 -21.66 -20.94 19.61
CA ILE A 287 -22.59 -20.54 18.53
C ILE A 287 -22.35 -21.37 17.27
N ILE A 288 -21.07 -21.58 16.89
CA ILE A 288 -20.71 -22.44 15.75
C ILE A 288 -21.31 -23.85 15.95
N THR A 289 -21.11 -24.46 17.13
CA THR A 289 -21.65 -25.80 17.41
C THR A 289 -23.17 -25.83 17.34
N LYS A 290 -23.87 -24.85 17.95
CA LYS A 290 -25.32 -24.72 17.90
C LYS A 290 -25.85 -24.61 16.45
N LEU A 291 -25.23 -23.81 15.60
CA LEU A 291 -25.62 -23.67 14.19
C LEU A 291 -25.47 -24.99 13.43
N PHE A 292 -24.37 -25.72 13.67
CA PHE A 292 -24.12 -27.02 13.04
C PHE A 292 -25.04 -28.14 13.48
N GLU A 293 -25.55 -28.11 14.73
CA GLU A 293 -26.54 -29.06 15.24
C GLU A 293 -27.82 -29.09 14.40
N PHE A 294 -28.17 -27.93 13.81
CA PHE A 294 -29.39 -27.80 13.01
C PHE A 294 -29.14 -27.92 11.50
N ASP A 295 -27.97 -27.48 11.01
CA ASP A 295 -27.64 -27.60 9.58
C ASP A 295 -26.12 -27.68 9.34
N SER A 296 -25.63 -28.90 9.12
CA SER A 296 -24.23 -29.14 8.77
C SER A 296 -23.80 -28.63 7.40
N GLU A 297 -24.76 -28.35 6.51
CA GLU A 297 -24.51 -27.86 5.15
C GLU A 297 -24.09 -26.37 5.13
N LEU A 298 -24.20 -25.64 6.25
CA LEU A 298 -23.74 -24.25 6.38
C LEU A 298 -22.26 -24.10 6.07
N ALA A 299 -21.44 -25.13 6.34
CA ALA A 299 -20.01 -25.12 6.02
C ALA A 299 -19.70 -25.08 4.50
N ARG A 300 -20.70 -25.37 3.65
CA ARG A 300 -20.55 -25.42 2.19
C ARG A 300 -20.89 -24.10 1.50
N TYR A 301 -21.24 -23.07 2.26
CA TYR A 301 -21.51 -21.74 1.70
C TYR A 301 -20.21 -20.96 1.40
N PRO A 302 -20.23 -20.12 0.38
CA PRO A 302 -21.28 -19.93 -0.61
C PRO A 302 -21.41 -21.15 -1.56
N ARG A 303 -22.63 -21.50 -1.95
CA ARG A 303 -22.89 -22.68 -2.78
C ARG A 303 -22.44 -22.53 -4.24
N ASP A 304 -22.41 -21.31 -4.73
CA ASP A 304 -21.97 -20.97 -6.08
C ASP A 304 -20.44 -21.01 -6.23
N GLY A 305 -19.71 -21.24 -5.14
CA GLY A 305 -18.25 -21.23 -5.12
C GLY A 305 -17.63 -19.83 -5.32
N THR A 306 -18.46 -18.79 -5.33
CA THR A 306 -18.02 -17.40 -5.46
C THR A 306 -18.14 -16.69 -4.12
N GLY A 307 -17.07 -16.12 -3.62
CA GLY A 307 -17.05 -15.41 -2.33
C GLY A 307 -16.36 -16.17 -1.20
N THR A 308 -16.49 -15.62 0.00
CA THR A 308 -15.74 -16.07 1.17
C THR A 308 -16.47 -17.22 1.87
N SER A 309 -15.85 -18.38 2.02
CA SER A 309 -16.41 -19.47 2.83
C SER A 309 -16.09 -19.29 4.33
N PRO A 310 -16.89 -19.91 5.24
CA PRO A 310 -16.57 -19.89 6.67
C PRO A 310 -15.16 -20.40 7.00
N LEU A 311 -14.69 -21.43 6.26
CA LEU A 311 -13.33 -21.94 6.43
C LEU A 311 -12.28 -20.93 5.95
N TYR A 312 -12.46 -20.34 4.77
CA TYR A 312 -11.54 -19.31 4.27
C TYR A 312 -11.43 -18.16 5.30
N LEU A 313 -12.56 -17.72 5.83
CA LEU A 313 -12.60 -16.67 6.86
C LEU A 313 -11.86 -17.07 8.14
N ALA A 314 -12.04 -18.32 8.62
CA ALA A 314 -11.33 -18.84 9.78
C ALA A 314 -9.81 -18.84 9.56
N VAL A 315 -9.38 -19.24 8.36
CA VAL A 315 -7.98 -19.23 7.96
C VAL A 315 -7.43 -17.80 7.88
N LEU A 316 -8.16 -16.89 7.24
CA LEU A 316 -7.78 -15.48 7.09
C LEU A 316 -7.59 -14.79 8.45
N LEU A 317 -8.41 -15.15 9.44
CA LEU A 317 -8.36 -14.62 10.81
C LEU A 317 -7.40 -15.40 11.73
N GLU A 318 -6.55 -16.26 11.19
CA GLU A 318 -5.58 -17.09 11.94
C GLU A 318 -6.20 -17.99 13.04
N ARG A 319 -7.47 -18.36 12.88
CA ARG A 319 -8.21 -19.15 13.88
C ARG A 319 -8.11 -20.66 13.59
N VAL A 320 -6.94 -21.23 13.85
CA VAL A 320 -6.65 -22.66 13.62
C VAL A 320 -7.65 -23.56 14.33
N ASP A 321 -8.01 -23.25 15.56
CA ASP A 321 -8.94 -24.00 16.39
C ASP A 321 -10.37 -24.01 15.83
N ILE A 322 -10.82 -22.89 15.25
CA ILE A 322 -12.12 -22.80 14.58
C ILE A 322 -12.09 -23.54 13.26
N ALA A 323 -11.03 -23.41 12.47
CA ALA A 323 -10.87 -24.15 11.22
C ALA A 323 -10.94 -25.67 11.46
N ARG A 324 -10.25 -26.19 12.49
CA ARG A 324 -10.36 -27.60 12.90
C ARG A 324 -11.79 -27.98 13.32
N LYS A 325 -12.43 -27.12 14.12
CA LYS A 325 -13.82 -27.35 14.56
C LYS A 325 -14.79 -27.41 13.40
N LEU A 326 -14.67 -26.50 12.41
CA LEU A 326 -15.49 -26.53 11.19
C LEU A 326 -15.29 -27.82 10.41
N HIS A 327 -14.02 -28.27 10.26
CA HIS A 327 -13.71 -29.53 9.55
C HIS A 327 -14.29 -30.75 10.28
N GLU A 328 -14.16 -30.83 11.60
CA GLU A 328 -14.71 -31.92 12.42
C GLU A 328 -16.24 -31.97 12.32
N LEU A 329 -16.93 -30.85 12.56
CA LEU A 329 -18.39 -30.78 12.57
C LEU A 329 -19.00 -31.06 11.19
N SER A 330 -18.33 -30.61 10.11
CA SER A 330 -18.78 -30.87 8.73
C SER A 330 -18.38 -32.24 8.19
N LYS A 331 -17.59 -33.02 8.96
CA LYS A 331 -16.99 -34.31 8.51
C LYS A 331 -16.19 -34.13 7.20
N GLY A 332 -15.44 -33.04 7.07
CA GLY A 332 -14.65 -32.71 5.90
C GLY A 332 -15.45 -32.17 4.70
N ARG A 333 -16.77 -32.03 4.80
CA ARG A 333 -17.64 -31.50 3.75
C ARG A 333 -17.81 -29.99 3.87
N LEU A 334 -16.78 -29.24 3.45
CA LEU A 334 -16.77 -27.77 3.50
C LEU A 334 -16.44 -27.15 2.16
N SER A 335 -16.80 -25.86 2.03
CA SER A 335 -16.32 -25.02 0.95
C SER A 335 -14.96 -24.43 1.32
N TYR A 336 -14.04 -24.43 0.37
CA TYR A 336 -12.70 -23.81 0.50
C TYR A 336 -12.61 -22.47 -0.23
N SER A 337 -13.71 -21.97 -0.80
CA SER A 337 -13.75 -20.78 -1.66
C SER A 337 -13.44 -19.52 -0.87
N GLY A 338 -12.79 -18.59 -1.52
CA GLY A 338 -12.47 -17.24 -1.06
C GLY A 338 -12.77 -16.19 -2.14
N PRO A 339 -12.53 -14.91 -1.84
CA PRO A 339 -12.72 -13.81 -2.79
C PRO A 339 -11.76 -13.96 -3.97
N ASN A 340 -12.07 -13.33 -5.10
CA ASN A 340 -11.22 -13.31 -6.30
C ASN A 340 -10.82 -14.71 -6.82
N ARG A 341 -11.70 -15.71 -6.66
CA ARG A 341 -11.46 -17.13 -6.98
C ARG A 341 -10.29 -17.76 -6.18
N GLN A 342 -9.84 -17.12 -5.12
CA GLN A 342 -8.89 -17.73 -4.19
C GLN A 342 -9.54 -18.91 -3.47
N ASN A 343 -8.73 -19.81 -2.96
CA ASN A 343 -9.16 -20.84 -2.02
C ASN A 343 -8.48 -20.67 -0.66
N ALA A 344 -8.93 -21.43 0.33
CA ALA A 344 -8.41 -21.34 1.69
C ALA A 344 -6.88 -21.58 1.78
N LEU A 345 -6.28 -22.33 0.84
CA LEU A 345 -4.84 -22.55 0.83
C LEU A 345 -4.05 -21.29 0.43
N HIS A 346 -4.60 -20.42 -0.46
CA HIS A 346 -3.99 -19.12 -0.74
C HIS A 346 -3.88 -18.26 0.52
N ALA A 347 -4.95 -18.21 1.32
CA ALA A 347 -4.92 -17.49 2.60
C ALA A 347 -4.00 -18.18 3.63
N ALA A 348 -4.04 -19.51 3.74
CA ALA A 348 -3.26 -20.27 4.69
C ALA A 348 -1.74 -20.09 4.51
N VAL A 349 -1.30 -20.01 3.28
CA VAL A 349 0.11 -19.75 2.94
C VAL A 349 0.58 -18.42 3.54
N LEU A 350 -0.28 -17.38 3.53
CA LEU A 350 0.06 -16.08 4.11
C LEU A 350 0.12 -16.13 5.65
N GLN A 351 -0.63 -17.03 6.28
CA GLN A 351 -0.68 -17.20 7.74
C GLN A 351 0.43 -18.10 8.29
N GLY A 352 1.04 -18.92 7.46
CA GLY A 352 2.20 -19.70 7.84
C GLY A 352 2.07 -21.21 7.66
N LYS A 353 3.10 -21.90 8.12
CA LYS A 353 3.31 -23.33 7.84
C LYS A 353 2.25 -24.23 8.46
N GLU A 354 1.90 -24.02 9.73
CA GLU A 354 0.96 -24.91 10.46
C GLU A 354 -0.41 -24.95 9.78
N MET A 355 -0.96 -23.78 9.44
CA MET A 355 -2.23 -23.66 8.75
C MET A 355 -2.18 -24.29 7.35
N THR A 356 -1.06 -24.08 6.64
CA THR A 356 -0.83 -24.65 5.31
C THR A 356 -0.79 -26.18 5.36
N GLU A 357 -0.01 -26.76 6.25
CA GLU A 357 0.09 -28.22 6.40
C GLU A 357 -1.26 -28.86 6.80
N MET A 358 -2.00 -28.19 7.67
CA MET A 358 -3.32 -28.65 8.08
C MET A 358 -4.28 -28.74 6.88
N LEU A 359 -4.34 -27.71 6.03
CA LEU A 359 -5.20 -27.71 4.84
C LEU A 359 -4.73 -28.69 3.77
N LEU A 360 -3.44 -28.85 3.56
CA LEU A 360 -2.88 -29.83 2.63
C LEU A 360 -3.22 -31.26 3.04
N ASN A 361 -3.21 -31.55 4.36
CA ASN A 361 -3.63 -32.85 4.89
C ASN A 361 -5.13 -33.12 4.67
N TRP A 362 -5.97 -32.08 4.60
CA TRP A 362 -7.40 -32.22 4.33
C TRP A 362 -7.70 -32.34 2.84
N ASN A 363 -7.03 -31.54 2.00
CA ASN A 363 -7.28 -31.50 0.57
C ASN A 363 -6.07 -30.96 -0.22
N THR A 364 -5.33 -31.87 -0.83
CA THR A 364 -4.17 -31.53 -1.69
C THR A 364 -4.55 -30.87 -3.02
N ASP A 365 -5.78 -31.09 -3.52
CA ASP A 365 -6.25 -30.51 -4.79
C ASP A 365 -6.34 -28.98 -4.77
N LEU A 366 -6.35 -28.38 -3.57
CA LEU A 366 -6.31 -26.92 -3.41
C LEU A 366 -5.07 -26.30 -4.03
N THR A 367 -3.97 -27.07 -4.12
CA THR A 367 -2.73 -26.60 -4.78
C THR A 367 -2.91 -26.31 -6.25
N LYS A 368 -3.83 -27.00 -6.93
CA LYS A 368 -4.06 -26.91 -8.38
C LYS A 368 -4.89 -25.70 -8.80
N GLN A 369 -5.65 -25.13 -7.88
CA GLN A 369 -6.58 -24.05 -8.17
C GLN A 369 -5.81 -22.72 -8.24
N ALA A 370 -6.08 -21.96 -9.29
CA ALA A 370 -5.56 -20.62 -9.48
C ALA A 370 -6.63 -19.57 -9.11
N ASP A 371 -6.18 -18.44 -8.64
CA ASP A 371 -7.02 -17.27 -8.37
C ASP A 371 -7.46 -16.58 -9.67
N GLN A 372 -8.11 -15.42 -9.56
CA GLN A 372 -8.56 -14.63 -10.71
C GLN A 372 -7.41 -14.18 -11.60
N ASN A 373 -6.21 -14.02 -11.04
CA ASN A 373 -5.00 -13.60 -11.76
C ASN A 373 -4.18 -14.80 -12.27
N GLY A 374 -4.71 -16.02 -12.18
CA GLY A 374 -3.97 -17.24 -12.54
C GLY A 374 -2.92 -17.66 -11.52
N SER A 375 -2.79 -16.96 -10.39
CA SER A 375 -1.80 -17.26 -9.36
C SER A 375 -2.25 -18.43 -8.50
N THR A 376 -1.36 -19.42 -8.33
CA THR A 376 -1.59 -20.59 -7.47
C THR A 376 -1.10 -20.32 -6.04
N PRO A 377 -1.45 -21.13 -5.03
CA PRO A 377 -0.91 -21.01 -3.68
C PRO A 377 0.63 -20.99 -3.64
N LEU A 378 1.31 -21.64 -4.61
CA LEU A 378 2.77 -21.61 -4.69
C LEU A 378 3.29 -20.22 -5.10
N HIS A 379 2.59 -19.45 -5.93
CA HIS A 379 2.95 -18.07 -6.24
C HIS A 379 2.90 -17.20 -4.98
N PHE A 380 1.86 -17.37 -4.15
CA PHE A 380 1.73 -16.69 -2.87
C PHE A 380 2.87 -17.09 -1.92
N ALA A 381 3.17 -18.40 -1.81
CA ALA A 381 4.29 -18.87 -0.99
C ALA A 381 5.64 -18.32 -1.45
N ALA A 382 5.83 -18.17 -2.75
CA ALA A 382 7.06 -17.63 -3.35
C ALA A 382 7.25 -16.14 -3.11
N SER A 383 6.15 -15.38 -2.87
CA SER A 383 6.19 -13.95 -2.59
C SER A 383 6.64 -13.60 -1.17
N LEU A 384 6.63 -14.57 -0.25
CA LEU A 384 6.89 -14.31 1.17
C LEU A 384 8.37 -14.02 1.45
N PHE A 385 8.62 -12.82 1.96
CA PHE A 385 9.93 -12.43 2.46
C PHE A 385 10.14 -12.93 3.89
N TRP A 386 11.15 -13.74 4.10
CA TRP A 386 11.56 -14.22 5.42
C TRP A 386 13.01 -13.83 5.71
N GLY A 387 13.20 -13.05 6.76
CA GLY A 387 14.52 -12.81 7.32
C GLY A 387 15.01 -14.03 8.10
N GLY A 388 16.33 -14.22 8.16
CA GLY A 388 16.95 -15.29 8.94
C GLY A 388 17.76 -16.29 8.14
N ASN A 389 18.28 -17.32 8.82
CA ASN A 389 19.10 -18.35 8.15
C ASN A 389 18.24 -19.41 7.45
N LEU A 390 18.82 -20.12 6.49
CA LEU A 390 18.13 -21.11 5.67
C LEU A 390 17.51 -22.27 6.49
N LYS A 391 18.12 -22.67 7.62
CA LYS A 391 17.58 -23.74 8.49
C LYS A 391 16.29 -23.29 9.15
N GLN A 392 16.28 -22.08 9.70
CA GLN A 392 15.10 -21.51 10.35
C GLN A 392 13.98 -21.23 9.32
N TRP A 393 14.35 -20.77 8.12
CA TRP A 393 13.41 -20.59 7.04
C TRP A 393 12.74 -21.91 6.64
N LYS A 394 13.51 -22.99 6.41
CA LYS A 394 12.98 -24.32 6.06
C LYS A 394 11.99 -24.87 7.10
N SER A 395 12.20 -24.56 8.38
CA SER A 395 11.29 -25.02 9.44
C SER A 395 9.98 -24.27 9.51
N LYS A 396 9.95 -23.01 9.08
CA LYS A 396 8.79 -22.10 9.24
C LYS A 396 8.05 -21.79 7.94
N THR A 397 8.71 -21.97 6.78
CA THR A 397 8.12 -21.60 5.49
C THR A 397 6.97 -22.51 5.08
N PRO A 398 5.85 -21.93 4.59
CA PRO A 398 4.77 -22.70 3.97
C PRO A 398 5.13 -23.18 2.54
N LEU A 399 6.18 -22.63 1.92
CA LEU A 399 6.56 -22.91 0.54
C LEU A 399 6.89 -24.40 0.33
N ILE A 400 7.65 -25.00 1.26
CA ILE A 400 8.11 -26.38 1.13
C ILE A 400 6.93 -27.37 1.12
N PRO A 401 6.01 -27.38 2.09
CA PRO A 401 4.89 -28.30 2.06
C PRO A 401 3.98 -28.10 0.83
N VAL A 402 3.79 -26.87 0.34
CA VAL A 402 3.01 -26.64 -0.90
C VAL A 402 3.73 -27.20 -2.12
N LEU A 403 5.05 -27.01 -2.22
CA LEU A 403 5.85 -27.54 -3.32
C LEU A 403 5.93 -29.07 -3.30
N GLU A 404 6.09 -29.68 -2.13
CA GLU A 404 6.12 -31.13 -1.97
C GLU A 404 4.78 -31.79 -2.31
N ALA A 405 3.67 -31.12 -1.94
CA ALA A 405 2.33 -31.60 -2.25
C ALA A 405 2.03 -31.60 -3.77
N ASN A 406 2.57 -30.62 -4.50
CA ASN A 406 2.39 -30.53 -5.95
C ASN A 406 3.55 -29.80 -6.65
N PRO A 407 4.62 -30.52 -7.01
CA PRO A 407 5.80 -29.94 -7.67
C PRO A 407 5.52 -29.36 -9.06
N ILE A 408 4.44 -29.80 -9.74
CA ILE A 408 4.09 -29.34 -11.09
C ILE A 408 3.74 -27.85 -11.10
N GLN A 409 3.26 -27.31 -9.97
CA GLN A 409 2.90 -25.89 -9.84
C GLN A 409 4.09 -24.94 -10.05
N LEU A 410 5.31 -25.44 -9.90
CA LEU A 410 6.52 -24.65 -10.17
C LEU A 410 6.64 -24.25 -11.66
N TYR A 411 6.00 -25.01 -12.54
CA TYR A 411 6.03 -24.85 -14.00
C TYR A 411 4.76 -24.18 -14.56
N GLN A 412 3.85 -23.75 -13.71
CA GLN A 412 2.64 -23.04 -14.13
C GLN A 412 2.85 -21.52 -14.03
N PRO A 413 2.60 -20.77 -15.11
CA PRO A 413 2.58 -19.31 -15.07
C PRO A 413 1.21 -18.80 -14.61
N ASP A 414 1.19 -17.59 -14.05
CA ASP A 414 -0.03 -16.82 -13.85
C ASP A 414 -0.50 -16.13 -15.15
N SER A 415 -1.53 -15.28 -15.08
CA SER A 415 -2.09 -14.57 -16.24
C SER A 415 -1.14 -13.57 -16.89
N GLU A 416 -0.14 -13.07 -16.15
CA GLU A 416 0.92 -12.20 -16.68
C GLU A 416 2.11 -13.02 -17.23
N GLY A 417 2.08 -14.34 -17.11
CA GLY A 417 3.14 -15.25 -17.47
C GLY A 417 4.20 -15.41 -16.38
N PHE A 418 3.97 -14.90 -15.17
CA PHE A 418 4.92 -15.07 -14.06
C PHE A 418 4.85 -16.49 -13.50
N TYR A 419 5.98 -17.13 -13.45
CA TYR A 419 6.19 -18.37 -12.71
C TYR A 419 6.54 -18.05 -11.24
N PRO A 420 6.43 -19.00 -10.32
CA PRO A 420 6.80 -18.75 -8.91
C PRO A 420 8.19 -18.16 -8.72
N ILE A 421 9.15 -18.48 -9.59
CA ILE A 421 10.51 -17.91 -9.55
C ILE A 421 10.52 -16.41 -9.89
N HIS A 422 9.67 -15.96 -10.82
CA HIS A 422 9.53 -14.53 -11.15
C HIS A 422 8.92 -13.77 -9.98
N VAL A 423 7.91 -14.36 -9.31
CA VAL A 423 7.29 -13.79 -8.12
C VAL A 423 8.31 -13.67 -6.97
N ALA A 424 9.10 -14.73 -6.74
CA ALA A 424 10.17 -14.68 -5.74
C ALA A 424 11.23 -13.60 -6.06
N ALA A 425 11.52 -13.41 -7.35
CA ALA A 425 12.46 -12.38 -7.82
C ALA A 425 11.88 -10.97 -7.67
N SER A 426 10.61 -10.78 -7.97
CA SER A 426 9.89 -9.51 -7.85
C SER A 426 9.76 -9.06 -6.40
N SER A 427 9.34 -9.97 -5.52
CA SER A 427 9.14 -9.69 -4.09
C SER A 427 10.44 -9.57 -3.28
N GLY A 428 11.58 -9.98 -3.86
CA GLY A 428 12.86 -10.02 -3.14
C GLY A 428 12.97 -11.16 -2.14
N ALA A 429 12.17 -12.22 -2.29
CA ALA A 429 12.19 -13.40 -1.44
C ALA A 429 13.43 -14.28 -1.73
N LYS A 430 14.60 -13.73 -1.44
CA LYS A 430 15.92 -14.32 -1.76
C LYS A 430 16.05 -15.77 -1.30
N THR A 431 15.51 -16.10 -0.12
CA THR A 431 15.62 -17.44 0.43
C THR A 431 14.80 -18.45 -0.38
N ALA A 432 13.56 -18.08 -0.75
CA ALA A 432 12.71 -18.88 -1.64
C ALA A 432 13.36 -19.01 -3.03
N PHE A 433 13.83 -17.91 -3.59
CA PHE A 433 14.54 -17.86 -4.85
C PHE A 433 15.77 -18.79 -4.88
N THR A 434 16.64 -18.69 -3.85
CA THR A 434 17.84 -19.55 -3.78
C THR A 434 17.50 -21.02 -3.57
N TYR A 435 16.41 -21.31 -2.87
CA TYR A 435 15.90 -22.66 -2.73
C TYR A 435 15.44 -23.23 -4.07
N PHE A 436 14.64 -22.49 -4.83
CA PHE A 436 14.21 -22.88 -6.17
C PHE A 436 15.38 -23.19 -7.11
N ILE A 437 16.35 -22.30 -7.19
CA ILE A 437 17.53 -22.49 -8.04
C ILE A 437 18.38 -23.72 -7.65
N LYS A 438 18.44 -24.04 -6.35
CA LYS A 438 19.20 -25.20 -5.88
C LYS A 438 18.48 -26.52 -6.15
N GLU A 439 17.18 -26.55 -5.95
CA GLU A 439 16.37 -27.78 -6.13
C GLU A 439 16.03 -28.02 -7.62
N ARG A 440 15.85 -26.95 -8.41
CA ARG A 440 15.37 -27.01 -9.79
C ARG A 440 16.06 -25.94 -10.66
N PRO A 441 17.33 -26.07 -10.98
CA PRO A 441 18.08 -25.05 -11.72
C PRO A 441 17.54 -24.76 -13.13
N GLU A 442 16.79 -25.69 -13.71
CA GLU A 442 16.19 -25.56 -15.05
C GLU A 442 15.15 -24.42 -15.14
N ILE A 443 14.47 -24.07 -14.05
CA ILE A 443 13.46 -22.99 -14.04
C ILE A 443 14.08 -21.60 -14.22
N ALA A 444 15.39 -21.49 -14.06
CA ALA A 444 16.08 -20.21 -14.24
C ALA A 444 15.92 -19.62 -15.64
N GLY A 445 15.66 -20.47 -16.64
CA GLY A 445 15.45 -20.06 -18.04
C GLY A 445 14.03 -19.64 -18.38
N PHE A 446 13.07 -19.73 -17.46
CA PHE A 446 11.69 -19.40 -17.74
C PHE A 446 11.52 -17.94 -18.07
N ARG A 447 10.58 -17.68 -18.99
CA ARG A 447 10.27 -16.35 -19.49
C ARG A 447 8.80 -16.05 -19.28
N ASP A 448 8.50 -14.85 -18.81
CA ASP A 448 7.13 -14.36 -18.70
C ASP A 448 6.51 -14.00 -20.07
N SER A 449 5.31 -13.47 -20.08
CA SER A 449 4.60 -13.03 -21.30
C SER A 449 5.36 -11.93 -22.08
N LYS A 450 6.24 -11.17 -21.41
CA LYS A 450 7.10 -10.14 -22.02
C LYS A 450 8.48 -10.68 -22.42
N GLY A 451 8.71 -12.00 -22.33
CA GLY A 451 10.00 -12.64 -22.61
C GLY A 451 11.07 -12.37 -21.54
N ARG A 452 10.70 -11.82 -20.38
CA ARG A 452 11.62 -11.48 -19.30
C ARG A 452 11.96 -12.73 -18.48
N THR A 453 13.21 -12.89 -18.12
CA THR A 453 13.65 -13.86 -17.12
C THR A 453 13.50 -13.28 -15.72
N PHE A 454 13.62 -14.12 -14.68
CA PHE A 454 13.63 -13.65 -13.29
C PHE A 454 14.66 -12.51 -13.05
N LEU A 455 15.78 -12.48 -13.81
CA LEU A 455 16.81 -11.45 -13.66
C LEU A 455 16.34 -10.09 -14.16
N HIS A 456 15.55 -10.05 -15.24
CA HIS A 456 14.91 -8.81 -15.71
C HIS A 456 13.91 -8.31 -14.68
N VAL A 457 13.07 -9.22 -14.17
CA VAL A 457 12.08 -8.88 -13.14
C VAL A 457 12.77 -8.40 -11.86
N ALA A 458 13.84 -9.07 -11.41
CA ALA A 458 14.63 -8.62 -10.27
C ALA A 458 15.27 -7.25 -10.49
N ALA A 459 15.72 -6.98 -11.72
CA ALA A 459 16.28 -5.68 -12.07
C ALA A 459 15.20 -4.58 -12.10
N GLU A 460 14.00 -4.88 -12.57
CA GLU A 460 12.84 -3.96 -12.60
C GLU A 460 12.30 -3.68 -11.19
N SER A 461 12.25 -4.68 -10.31
CA SER A 461 11.77 -4.56 -8.92
C SER A 461 12.84 -4.07 -7.94
N ASN A 462 14.06 -3.78 -8.42
CA ASN A 462 15.20 -3.35 -7.60
C ASN A 462 15.62 -4.33 -6.49
N THR A 463 15.39 -5.61 -6.66
CA THR A 463 15.82 -6.66 -5.73
C THR A 463 17.28 -7.02 -5.94
N TRP A 464 18.15 -6.07 -5.62
CA TRP A 464 19.58 -6.08 -5.88
C TRP A 464 20.33 -7.27 -5.29
N ASP A 465 19.82 -7.84 -4.20
CA ASP A 465 20.41 -9.00 -3.51
C ASP A 465 20.23 -10.31 -4.28
N ILE A 466 19.12 -10.46 -5.03
CA ILE A 466 18.90 -11.56 -5.99
C ILE A 466 19.79 -11.36 -7.21
N VAL A 467 19.88 -10.13 -7.74
CA VAL A 467 20.79 -9.80 -8.84
C VAL A 467 22.24 -10.08 -8.45
N ALA A 468 22.65 -9.68 -7.24
CA ALA A 468 24.01 -9.94 -6.74
C ALA A 468 24.29 -11.44 -6.57
N TYR A 469 23.31 -12.21 -6.07
CA TYR A 469 23.42 -13.68 -6.00
C TYR A 469 23.59 -14.28 -7.39
N THR A 470 22.78 -13.89 -8.36
CA THR A 470 22.86 -14.36 -9.75
C THR A 470 24.23 -14.05 -10.35
N CYS A 471 24.73 -12.82 -10.17
CA CYS A 471 26.06 -12.40 -10.65
C CYS A 471 27.22 -13.16 -9.99
N SER A 472 27.03 -13.67 -8.77
CA SER A 472 28.07 -14.41 -8.03
C SER A 472 28.01 -15.93 -8.24
N THR A 473 26.98 -16.44 -8.93
CA THR A 473 26.74 -17.87 -9.13
C THR A 473 27.12 -18.27 -10.56
N PRO A 474 28.25 -19.00 -10.77
CA PRO A 474 28.72 -19.31 -12.12
C PRO A 474 27.73 -20.13 -12.97
N SER A 475 26.94 -21.02 -12.34
CA SER A 475 25.92 -21.81 -13.04
C SER A 475 24.80 -20.98 -13.67
N LEU A 476 24.65 -19.69 -13.27
CA LEU A 476 23.66 -18.76 -13.79
C LEU A 476 24.26 -17.73 -14.78
N ALA A 477 25.53 -17.84 -15.13
CA ALA A 477 26.20 -16.87 -16.00
C ALA A 477 25.54 -16.73 -17.39
N TRP A 478 24.98 -17.79 -17.91
CA TRP A 478 24.29 -17.81 -19.20
C TRP A 478 23.02 -16.94 -19.25
N ILE A 479 22.43 -16.57 -18.10
CA ILE A 479 21.22 -15.75 -18.00
C ILE A 479 21.55 -14.24 -18.10
N LEU A 480 22.77 -13.85 -17.73
CA LEU A 480 23.16 -12.45 -17.54
C LEU A 480 22.93 -11.57 -18.77
N ASN A 481 23.01 -12.16 -19.97
CA ASN A 481 22.93 -11.45 -21.24
C ASN A 481 21.68 -11.81 -22.06
N LEU A 482 20.74 -12.53 -21.48
CA LEU A 482 19.48 -12.83 -22.17
C LEU A 482 18.69 -11.53 -22.39
N GLN A 483 17.99 -11.49 -23.52
CA GLN A 483 17.15 -10.34 -23.92
C GLN A 483 15.68 -10.69 -23.76
N ASP A 484 14.88 -9.72 -23.34
CA ASP A 484 13.42 -9.78 -23.35
C ASP A 484 12.82 -9.58 -24.75
N ASN A 485 11.48 -9.50 -24.86
CA ASN A 485 10.80 -9.29 -26.14
C ASN A 485 11.09 -7.92 -26.80
N ASP A 486 11.57 -6.95 -26.03
CA ASP A 486 12.02 -5.64 -26.54
C ASP A 486 13.52 -5.64 -26.87
N GLY A 487 14.23 -6.75 -26.67
CA GLY A 487 15.66 -6.90 -26.83
C GLY A 487 16.46 -6.32 -25.65
N ASN A 488 15.83 -5.92 -24.54
CA ASN A 488 16.56 -5.41 -23.39
C ASN A 488 17.18 -6.55 -22.58
N THR A 489 18.39 -6.35 -22.07
CA THR A 489 18.98 -7.18 -21.04
C THR A 489 18.68 -6.61 -19.65
N ALA A 490 18.93 -7.36 -18.59
CA ALA A 490 18.79 -6.86 -17.23
C ALA A 490 19.60 -5.57 -16.95
N MET A 491 20.74 -5.38 -17.66
CA MET A 491 21.53 -4.15 -17.58
C MET A 491 20.78 -2.94 -18.19
N HIS A 492 20.07 -3.12 -19.32
CA HIS A 492 19.21 -2.06 -19.88
C HIS A 492 18.14 -1.64 -18.88
N VAL A 493 17.46 -2.62 -18.27
CA VAL A 493 16.43 -2.37 -17.26
C VAL A 493 16.99 -1.62 -16.05
N ALA A 494 18.13 -2.04 -15.52
CA ALA A 494 18.79 -1.40 -14.38
C ALA A 494 19.16 0.07 -14.67
N VAL A 495 19.66 0.36 -15.87
CA VAL A 495 19.98 1.72 -16.33
C VAL A 495 18.71 2.55 -16.54
N GLN A 496 17.68 1.96 -17.15
CA GLN A 496 16.41 2.63 -17.42
C GLN A 496 15.73 3.10 -16.13
N HIS A 497 15.76 2.30 -15.08
CA HIS A 497 15.13 2.58 -13.77
C HIS A 497 16.09 3.29 -12.79
N ARG A 498 17.35 3.54 -13.15
CA ARG A 498 18.35 4.22 -12.31
C ARG A 498 18.66 3.51 -10.99
N TYR A 499 18.49 2.20 -10.93
CA TYR A 499 18.69 1.42 -9.72
C TYR A 499 20.17 1.15 -9.45
N LYS A 500 20.77 2.00 -8.63
CA LYS A 500 22.21 2.03 -8.35
C LYS A 500 22.79 0.71 -7.85
N TYR A 501 22.09 0.03 -6.94
CA TYR A 501 22.57 -1.22 -6.35
C TYR A 501 22.55 -2.37 -7.37
N THR A 502 21.46 -2.48 -8.11
CA THR A 502 21.26 -3.42 -9.20
C THR A 502 22.29 -3.19 -10.30
N PHE A 503 22.45 -1.94 -10.74
CA PHE A 503 23.48 -1.54 -11.72
C PHE A 503 24.88 -1.91 -11.28
N CYS A 504 25.27 -1.57 -10.03
CA CYS A 504 26.61 -1.92 -9.51
C CYS A 504 26.83 -3.43 -9.41
N SER A 505 25.79 -4.21 -9.07
CA SER A 505 25.89 -5.67 -9.00
C SER A 505 26.14 -6.30 -10.36
N LEU A 506 25.39 -5.86 -11.38
CA LEU A 506 25.62 -6.28 -12.78
C LEU A 506 26.98 -5.79 -13.31
N LEU A 507 27.34 -4.53 -13.01
CA LEU A 507 28.61 -3.96 -13.49
C LEU A 507 29.85 -4.71 -12.96
N LYS A 508 29.81 -5.21 -11.71
CA LYS A 508 30.92 -5.98 -11.11
C LYS A 508 31.25 -7.24 -11.87
N ASN A 509 30.25 -7.89 -12.46
CA ASN A 509 30.42 -9.13 -13.19
C ASN A 509 30.93 -8.85 -14.64
N LYS A 510 32.06 -9.45 -15.01
CA LYS A 510 32.69 -9.25 -16.34
C LYS A 510 31.94 -9.94 -17.48
N GLU A 511 31.18 -10.97 -17.19
CA GLU A 511 30.41 -11.73 -18.18
C GLU A 511 29.17 -10.95 -18.64
N VAL A 512 28.76 -9.91 -17.88
CA VAL A 512 27.70 -8.98 -18.33
C VAL A 512 28.24 -8.17 -19.49
N ASN A 513 27.66 -8.38 -20.66
CA ASN A 513 28.01 -7.64 -21.89
C ASN A 513 27.27 -6.30 -21.91
N LEU A 514 28.04 -5.21 -21.95
CA LEU A 514 27.51 -3.83 -21.95
C LEU A 514 27.16 -3.31 -23.36
N ASN A 515 27.44 -4.10 -24.40
CA ASN A 515 27.39 -3.66 -25.80
C ASN A 515 26.27 -4.35 -26.61
N ILE A 516 25.38 -5.10 -25.94
CA ILE A 516 24.22 -5.70 -26.59
C ILE A 516 23.21 -4.60 -26.89
N PRO A 517 22.79 -4.38 -28.16
CA PRO A 517 21.72 -3.44 -28.46
C PRO A 517 20.35 -4.09 -28.26
N ASN A 518 19.37 -3.30 -27.82
CA ASN A 518 17.97 -3.72 -27.81
C ASN A 518 17.37 -3.63 -29.23
N HIS A 519 16.07 -3.96 -29.40
CA HIS A 519 15.40 -3.91 -30.70
C HIS A 519 15.30 -2.49 -31.27
N LYS A 520 15.48 -1.44 -30.46
CA LYS A 520 15.60 -0.05 -30.91
C LYS A 520 17.02 0.33 -31.31
N GLY A 521 17.95 -0.62 -31.32
CA GLY A 521 19.37 -0.41 -31.60
C GLY A 521 20.12 0.31 -30.47
N GLN A 522 19.54 0.42 -29.27
CA GLN A 522 20.13 1.15 -28.13
C GLN A 522 20.88 0.18 -27.21
N THR A 523 22.10 0.53 -26.83
CA THR A 523 22.86 -0.12 -25.76
C THR A 523 22.51 0.50 -24.38
N PRO A 524 22.91 -0.10 -23.27
CA PRO A 524 22.78 0.52 -21.94
C PRO A 524 23.43 1.92 -21.86
N LEU A 525 24.50 2.17 -22.64
CA LEU A 525 25.14 3.46 -22.73
C LEU A 525 24.23 4.51 -23.39
N ASP A 526 23.55 4.15 -24.49
CA ASP A 526 22.61 5.06 -25.19
C ASP A 526 21.44 5.42 -24.29
N ILE A 527 20.87 4.46 -23.58
CA ILE A 527 19.80 4.70 -22.61
C ILE A 527 20.28 5.63 -21.51
N SER A 528 21.50 5.42 -20.98
CA SER A 528 22.07 6.30 -19.96
C SER A 528 22.24 7.74 -20.47
N CYS A 529 22.67 7.92 -21.73
CA CYS A 529 22.80 9.25 -22.35
C CYS A 529 21.45 9.95 -22.46
N SER A 530 20.38 9.23 -22.83
CA SER A 530 19.03 9.79 -22.99
C SER A 530 18.38 10.20 -21.66
N LYS A 531 18.81 9.61 -20.55
CA LYS A 531 18.28 9.86 -19.19
C LYS A 531 18.94 11.02 -18.45
N ILE A 532 20.01 11.59 -19.00
CA ILE A 532 20.63 12.76 -18.36
C ILE A 532 19.65 13.92 -18.46
N PRO A 533 19.21 14.50 -17.35
CA PRO A 533 18.31 15.64 -17.36
C PRO A 533 18.97 16.85 -18.03
N GLU A 534 18.16 17.78 -18.54
CA GLU A 534 18.65 19.06 -19.05
C GLU A 534 19.28 19.87 -17.91
N GLY A 535 20.49 20.39 -18.11
CA GLY A 535 21.16 21.26 -17.13
C GLY A 535 22.51 20.76 -16.64
N PHE A 536 23.12 21.58 -15.77
CA PHE A 536 24.35 21.21 -15.07
C PHE A 536 23.99 20.59 -13.74
N PHE A 537 24.22 19.29 -13.62
CA PHE A 537 23.89 18.56 -12.41
C PHE A 537 25.14 18.32 -11.56
N TYR A 538 24.86 18.22 -10.27
CA TYR A 538 25.76 17.77 -9.25
C TYR A 538 26.57 16.53 -9.66
N GLY A 539 27.88 16.52 -9.38
CA GLY A 539 28.81 15.50 -9.90
C GLY A 539 28.56 14.07 -9.40
N TRP A 540 27.78 13.91 -8.30
CA TRP A 540 27.38 12.62 -7.74
C TRP A 540 25.96 12.19 -8.14
N ASN A 541 25.33 12.95 -9.05
CA ASN A 541 24.05 12.51 -9.64
C ASN A 541 24.19 11.11 -10.22
N ILE A 542 23.24 10.23 -9.89
CA ILE A 542 23.29 8.82 -10.26
C ILE A 542 23.36 8.61 -11.77
N ASP A 543 22.68 9.43 -12.57
CA ASP A 543 22.69 9.31 -14.03
C ASP A 543 24.09 9.57 -14.60
N LYS A 544 24.81 10.59 -14.07
CA LYS A 544 26.19 10.85 -14.44
C LYS A 544 27.15 9.76 -13.96
N LEU A 545 26.92 9.21 -12.78
CA LEU A 545 27.73 8.12 -12.25
C LEU A 545 27.58 6.86 -13.11
N ILE A 546 26.35 6.51 -13.50
CA ILE A 546 26.06 5.38 -14.42
C ILE A 546 26.74 5.62 -15.76
N LEU A 547 26.51 6.79 -16.37
CA LEU A 547 27.13 7.13 -17.66
C LEU A 547 28.65 7.03 -17.61
N ARG A 548 29.29 7.68 -16.62
CA ARG A 548 30.75 7.63 -16.45
C ARG A 548 31.26 6.20 -16.25
N ALA A 549 30.54 5.41 -15.47
CA ALA A 549 30.91 4.02 -15.22
C ALA A 549 30.88 3.19 -16.51
N LEU A 550 29.85 3.33 -17.32
CA LEU A 550 29.74 2.66 -18.63
C LEU A 550 30.85 3.12 -19.58
N MET A 551 31.15 4.42 -19.67
CA MET A 551 32.24 4.96 -20.49
C MET A 551 33.61 4.44 -20.03
N ILE A 552 33.87 4.38 -18.72
CA ILE A 552 35.12 3.86 -18.14
C ILE A 552 35.29 2.36 -18.43
N CYS A 553 34.18 1.63 -18.58
CA CYS A 553 34.18 0.21 -18.97
C CYS A 553 34.27 -0.01 -20.48
N ASN A 554 34.46 1.05 -21.26
CA ASN A 554 34.50 1.02 -22.74
C ASN A 554 33.19 0.44 -23.33
N ALA A 555 32.04 0.77 -22.76
CA ALA A 555 30.77 0.46 -23.36
C ALA A 555 30.64 1.22 -24.71
N SER A 556 30.19 0.53 -25.74
CA SER A 556 30.01 1.10 -27.07
C SER A 556 28.59 1.68 -27.23
N TYR A 557 28.49 2.67 -28.09
CA TYR A 557 27.20 3.10 -28.60
C TYR A 557 26.62 2.03 -29.53
N GLY A 558 25.31 1.97 -29.63
CA GLY A 558 24.61 1.06 -30.53
C GLY A 558 24.60 1.54 -31.98
N ASN A 559 23.57 1.15 -32.71
CA ASN A 559 23.45 1.49 -34.16
C ASN A 559 23.04 2.96 -34.42
N LEU A 560 22.85 3.76 -33.37
CA LEU A 560 22.59 5.19 -33.54
C LEU A 560 23.86 5.92 -34.00
N ARG A 561 23.79 6.66 -35.05
CA ARG A 561 24.91 7.51 -35.54
C ARG A 561 25.35 8.45 -34.41
N VAL A 562 26.64 8.43 -34.10
CA VAL A 562 27.23 9.26 -33.02
C VAL A 562 26.99 10.75 -33.22
N ASP A 563 26.89 11.20 -34.47
CA ASP A 563 26.55 12.59 -34.81
C ASP A 563 25.11 12.96 -34.44
N HIS A 564 24.11 12.07 -34.66
CA HIS A 564 22.73 12.27 -34.19
C HIS A 564 22.65 12.29 -32.68
N LEU A 565 23.38 11.43 -31.97
CA LEU A 565 23.44 11.44 -30.51
C LEU A 565 24.09 12.73 -29.98
N LYS A 566 25.20 13.14 -30.60
CA LYS A 566 25.85 14.43 -30.30
C LYS A 566 24.90 15.60 -30.61
N GLU A 567 24.16 15.51 -31.67
CA GLU A 567 23.20 16.54 -32.04
C GLU A 567 22.02 16.61 -31.04
N GLN A 568 21.48 15.47 -30.58
CA GLN A 568 20.48 15.43 -29.52
C GLN A 568 21.00 16.04 -28.21
N VAL A 569 22.19 15.65 -27.78
CA VAL A 569 22.84 16.22 -26.59
C VAL A 569 23.14 17.70 -26.77
N LEU A 570 23.55 18.14 -28.00
CA LEU A 570 23.79 19.54 -28.31
C LEU A 570 22.50 20.35 -28.44
N ARG A 571 21.40 19.76 -28.96
CA ARG A 571 20.07 20.40 -28.98
C ARG A 571 19.52 20.57 -27.57
N GLN A 572 19.69 19.58 -26.68
CA GLN A 572 19.35 19.70 -25.26
C GLN A 572 20.21 20.80 -24.58
N ARG A 573 21.52 20.87 -24.86
CA ARG A 573 22.38 21.94 -24.34
C ARG A 573 22.04 23.33 -24.92
N LYS A 574 21.56 23.43 -26.17
CA LYS A 574 21.12 24.69 -26.77
C LYS A 574 19.81 25.21 -26.18
N LYS A 575 18.93 24.32 -25.70
CA LYS A 575 17.69 24.69 -24.98
C LYS A 575 17.96 25.13 -23.53
N LEU A 576 19.19 24.96 -23.03
CA LEU A 576 19.55 25.33 -21.67
C LEU A 576 19.50 26.86 -21.55
N ASP A 577 18.64 27.33 -20.67
CA ASP A 577 18.64 28.76 -20.27
C ASP A 577 19.86 29.02 -19.37
N LYS A 578 20.94 29.49 -20.01
CA LYS A 578 22.23 29.76 -19.31
C LYS A 578 22.07 30.80 -18.22
N VAL A 579 21.14 31.72 -18.34
CA VAL A 579 20.90 32.77 -17.33
C VAL A 579 20.29 32.13 -16.09
N ARG A 580 19.19 31.38 -16.26
CA ARG A 580 18.51 30.68 -15.16
C ARG A 580 19.41 29.66 -14.43
N GLU A 581 20.24 28.93 -15.16
CA GLU A 581 21.21 27.99 -14.58
C GLU A 581 22.34 28.73 -13.85
N SER A 582 22.76 29.87 -14.33
CA SER A 582 23.75 30.75 -13.66
C SER A 582 23.19 31.30 -12.35
N GLU A 583 21.92 31.72 -12.32
CA GLU A 583 21.22 32.20 -11.11
C GLU A 583 21.11 31.09 -10.06
N LYS A 584 20.59 29.91 -10.42
CA LYS A 584 20.51 28.75 -9.53
C LYS A 584 21.87 28.40 -8.90
N LEU A 585 22.92 28.45 -9.72
CA LEU A 585 24.28 28.18 -9.25
C LEU A 585 24.75 29.24 -8.25
N THR A 586 24.45 30.51 -8.50
CA THR A 586 24.79 31.63 -7.63
C THR A 586 24.08 31.49 -6.28
N ASP A 587 22.77 31.21 -6.25
CA ASP A 587 21.99 31.00 -5.03
C ASP A 587 22.51 29.80 -4.21
N SER A 588 22.79 28.68 -4.89
CA SER A 588 23.37 27.51 -4.25
C SER A 588 24.77 27.81 -3.66
N THR A 589 25.57 28.60 -4.37
CA THR A 589 26.91 29.01 -3.95
C THR A 589 26.86 29.90 -2.72
N GLN A 590 25.92 30.85 -2.65
CA GLN A 590 25.75 31.72 -1.48
C GLN A 590 25.37 30.92 -0.22
N THR A 591 24.36 30.03 -0.35
CA THR A 591 23.91 29.19 0.76
C THR A 591 25.05 28.33 1.32
N LEU A 592 25.79 27.67 0.43
CA LEU A 592 26.92 26.81 0.83
C LEU A 592 28.10 27.64 1.39
N GLY A 593 28.30 28.85 0.86
CA GLY A 593 29.34 29.77 1.28
C GLY A 593 29.18 30.20 2.71
N ILE A 594 27.97 30.54 3.15
CA ILE A 594 27.66 30.89 4.55
C ILE A 594 28.06 29.73 5.47
N GLY A 595 27.63 28.49 5.13
CA GLY A 595 27.99 27.31 5.91
C GLY A 595 29.52 27.08 6.02
N SER A 596 30.23 27.21 4.89
CA SER A 596 31.68 27.02 4.87
C SER A 596 32.41 28.05 5.73
N VAL A 597 32.03 29.34 5.68
CA VAL A 597 32.60 30.40 6.50
C VAL A 597 32.34 30.17 7.99
N LEU A 598 31.13 29.73 8.35
CA LEU A 598 30.82 29.37 9.75
C LEU A 598 31.72 28.23 10.26
N ILE A 599 31.99 27.22 9.43
CA ILE A 599 32.90 26.14 9.82
C ILE A 599 34.33 26.68 10.00
N VAL A 600 34.84 27.56 9.13
CA VAL A 600 36.16 28.21 9.28
C VAL A 600 36.26 28.92 10.61
N THR A 601 35.24 29.69 10.98
CA THR A 601 35.24 30.43 12.26
C THR A 601 35.22 29.53 13.49
N VAL A 602 34.41 28.45 13.44
CA VAL A 602 34.30 27.48 14.55
C VAL A 602 35.61 26.71 14.73
N THR A 603 36.20 26.20 13.66
CA THR A 603 37.46 25.44 13.69
C THR A 603 38.65 26.33 14.10
N PHE A 604 38.69 27.56 13.61
CA PHE A 604 39.70 28.52 14.05
C PHE A 604 39.57 28.81 15.56
N GLY A 605 38.36 29.01 16.06
CA GLY A 605 38.05 29.22 17.47
C GLY A 605 38.43 28.04 18.38
N ALA A 606 38.30 26.81 17.86
CA ALA A 606 38.63 25.58 18.61
C ALA A 606 40.13 25.49 18.98
N LEU A 607 41.00 26.11 18.19
CA LEU A 607 42.45 26.21 18.51
C LEU A 607 42.74 27.02 19.77
N PHE A 608 41.87 27.97 20.13
CA PHE A 608 42.02 28.81 21.33
C PHE A 608 41.22 28.25 22.52
N ALA A 609 40.25 27.43 22.29
CA ALA A 609 39.41 26.81 23.30
C ALA A 609 39.57 25.29 23.31
N ILE A 610 40.80 24.82 23.47
CA ILE A 610 41.11 23.37 23.43
C ILE A 610 40.56 22.63 24.65
N PRO A 611 40.12 21.36 24.48
CA PRO A 611 39.71 20.52 25.60
C PRO A 611 40.82 20.38 26.65
N GLY A 612 40.48 20.65 27.91
CA GLY A 612 41.43 20.58 29.04
C GLY A 612 42.23 21.82 29.29
N GLY A 613 42.19 22.86 28.45
CA GLY A 613 42.88 24.14 28.65
C GLY A 613 44.40 24.05 28.55
N TYR A 614 45.04 25.15 28.93
CA TYR A 614 46.50 25.31 28.92
C TYR A 614 47.09 25.21 30.33
N LYS A 615 48.34 24.82 30.44
CA LYS A 615 49.08 24.84 31.69
C LYS A 615 49.37 26.27 32.10
N ALA A 616 49.31 26.58 33.40
CA ALA A 616 49.62 27.89 33.93
C ALA A 616 51.10 28.25 33.68
N ASP A 617 51.40 29.55 33.58
CA ASP A 617 52.70 30.05 33.20
C ASP A 617 53.79 29.76 34.24
N ASP A 618 53.42 29.43 35.48
CA ASP A 618 54.28 29.04 36.57
C ASP A 618 54.80 27.60 36.52
N HIS A 619 54.29 26.79 35.57
CA HIS A 619 54.77 25.43 35.37
C HIS A 619 55.81 25.32 34.27
N TYR A 620 56.75 24.33 34.44
CA TYR A 620 57.68 23.95 33.38
C TYR A 620 56.86 23.60 32.09
N ASN A 621 57.10 24.31 31.01
CA ASN A 621 56.27 24.32 29.79
C ASN A 621 54.89 25.01 29.95
N GLY A 622 54.82 26.15 30.66
CA GLY A 622 53.65 27.03 30.69
C GLY A 622 53.15 27.38 29.28
N GLY A 623 51.84 27.58 29.12
CA GLY A 623 51.22 27.87 27.83
C GLY A 623 51.03 26.64 26.89
N THR A 624 51.43 25.43 27.30
CA THR A 624 51.19 24.22 26.52
C THR A 624 49.86 23.56 26.90
N PRO A 625 49.19 22.86 25.96
CA PRO A 625 47.93 22.13 26.25
C PRO A 625 48.13 21.11 27.38
N THR A 626 47.20 21.06 28.33
CA THR A 626 47.24 20.10 29.44
C THR A 626 47.18 18.65 29.03
N LEU A 627 46.48 18.37 27.95
CA LEU A 627 46.25 17.01 27.39
C LEU A 627 47.20 16.65 26.24
N ALA A 628 48.25 17.50 25.99
CA ALA A 628 49.28 17.19 25.01
C ALA A 628 49.91 15.81 25.27
N ARG A 629 50.30 15.08 24.21
CA ARG A 629 50.84 13.72 24.22
C ARG A 629 49.81 12.59 24.44
N ARG A 630 48.49 12.89 24.45
CA ARG A 630 47.47 11.85 24.38
C ARG A 630 47.07 11.64 22.93
N TYR A 631 47.09 10.41 22.44
CA TYR A 631 46.70 10.08 21.04
C TYR A 631 45.36 10.64 20.64
N ILE A 632 44.37 10.66 21.54
CA ILE A 632 43.02 11.19 21.27
C ILE A 632 43.07 12.71 21.10
N PHE A 633 43.93 13.41 21.84
CA PHE A 633 44.12 14.86 21.70
C PHE A 633 44.77 15.19 20.35
N ASP A 634 45.81 14.43 19.96
CA ASP A 634 46.47 14.60 18.67
C ASP A 634 45.48 14.33 17.52
N ALA A 635 44.63 13.28 17.65
CA ALA A 635 43.58 12.98 16.70
C ALA A 635 42.52 14.09 16.62
N PHE A 636 42.13 14.73 17.76
CA PHE A 636 41.24 15.88 17.81
C PHE A 636 41.81 17.06 17.01
N ILE A 637 43.06 17.42 17.27
CA ILE A 637 43.76 18.55 16.58
C ILE A 637 43.86 18.25 15.07
N MET A 638 44.24 17.04 14.71
CA MET A 638 44.29 16.64 13.28
C MET A 638 42.94 16.75 12.60
N ALA A 639 41.87 16.27 13.24
CA ALA A 639 40.50 16.34 12.68
C ALA A 639 40.05 17.80 12.53
N ASP A 640 40.29 18.63 13.51
CA ASP A 640 39.98 20.08 13.47
C ASP A 640 40.75 20.80 12.36
N THR A 641 42.06 20.52 12.25
CA THR A 641 42.94 21.09 11.19
C THR A 641 42.45 20.69 9.80
N ILE A 642 42.05 19.42 9.59
CA ILE A 642 41.49 18.95 8.31
C ILE A 642 40.15 19.67 8.02
N ALA A 643 39.30 19.84 9.03
CA ALA A 643 38.05 20.57 8.89
C ALA A 643 38.31 22.03 8.48
N PHE A 644 39.29 22.71 9.11
CA PHE A 644 39.69 24.07 8.78
C PHE A 644 40.19 24.18 7.34
N ILE A 645 41.17 23.36 6.94
CA ILE A 645 41.75 23.40 5.58
C ILE A 645 40.68 23.14 4.52
N CYS A 646 39.88 22.11 4.73
CA CYS A 646 38.80 21.78 3.79
C CYS A 646 37.77 22.89 3.67
N SER A 647 37.39 23.56 4.76
CA SER A 647 36.38 24.63 4.73
C SER A 647 36.94 25.90 4.08
N VAL A 648 38.22 26.26 4.30
CA VAL A 648 38.89 27.37 3.62
C VAL A 648 38.95 27.12 2.12
N LEU A 649 39.39 25.93 1.68
CA LEU A 649 39.45 25.58 0.28
C LEU A 649 38.05 25.51 -0.35
N ALA A 650 37.02 25.04 0.39
CA ALA A 650 35.63 25.07 -0.07
C ALA A 650 35.18 26.51 -0.29
N THR A 651 35.45 27.43 0.64
CA THR A 651 35.07 28.84 0.54
C THR A 651 35.74 29.51 -0.69
N ILE A 652 37.02 29.27 -0.92
CA ILE A 652 37.73 29.80 -2.09
C ILE A 652 37.07 29.28 -3.39
N ASN A 653 36.80 27.96 -3.48
CA ASN A 653 36.14 27.39 -4.67
C ASN A 653 34.73 27.96 -4.85
N LEU A 654 33.98 28.21 -3.77
CA LEU A 654 32.65 28.83 -3.84
C LEU A 654 32.74 30.29 -4.35
N MET A 655 33.76 31.05 -3.93
CA MET A 655 34.00 32.39 -4.47
C MET A 655 34.17 32.34 -6.01
N TYR A 656 35.03 31.45 -6.52
CA TYR A 656 35.18 31.27 -7.98
C TYR A 656 33.87 30.80 -8.67
N SER A 657 33.13 29.93 -8.01
CA SER A 657 31.84 29.46 -8.52
C SER A 657 30.80 30.58 -8.59
N GLY A 658 30.84 31.56 -7.67
CA GLY A 658 29.93 32.71 -7.65
C GLY A 658 30.26 33.79 -8.69
N MET A 659 31.48 33.84 -9.23
CA MET A 659 31.91 34.88 -10.14
C MET A 659 31.26 34.79 -11.48
N ALA A 660 30.49 35.81 -11.90
CA ALA A 660 29.78 35.84 -13.18
C ALA A 660 30.71 35.90 -14.41
N MET A 661 31.94 36.39 -14.24
CA MET A 661 32.96 36.48 -15.28
C MET A 661 33.53 35.10 -15.69
N VAL A 662 33.40 34.10 -14.85
CA VAL A 662 33.91 32.75 -15.09
C VAL A 662 32.93 31.96 -15.93
N SER A 663 33.44 31.18 -16.90
CA SER A 663 32.57 30.34 -17.73
C SER A 663 31.71 29.38 -16.87
N LEU A 664 30.46 29.20 -17.27
CA LEU A 664 29.50 28.39 -16.49
C LEU A 664 29.99 26.97 -16.21
N ALA A 665 30.69 26.34 -17.16
CA ALA A 665 31.29 25.02 -16.98
C ALA A 665 32.36 24.96 -15.88
N LEU A 666 33.22 26.02 -15.83
CA LEU A 666 34.27 26.11 -14.81
C LEU A 666 33.69 26.43 -13.44
N ARG A 667 32.66 27.30 -13.37
CA ARG A 667 31.88 27.57 -12.15
C ARG A 667 31.31 26.30 -11.56
N TYR A 668 30.73 25.42 -12.38
CA TYR A 668 30.24 24.11 -11.94
C TYR A 668 31.36 23.18 -11.45
N TRP A 669 32.53 23.21 -12.06
CA TRP A 669 33.67 22.43 -11.61
C TRP A 669 34.09 22.90 -10.20
N HIS A 670 34.23 24.18 -9.97
CA HIS A 670 34.53 24.75 -8.65
C HIS A 670 33.43 24.44 -7.64
N PHE A 671 32.16 24.54 -8.02
CA PHE A 671 31.04 24.17 -7.16
C PHE A 671 31.09 22.70 -6.71
N ASN A 672 31.31 21.77 -7.63
CA ASN A 672 31.40 20.35 -7.29
C ASN A 672 32.63 20.04 -6.41
N THR A 673 33.75 20.73 -6.64
CA THR A 673 34.94 20.60 -5.81
C THR A 673 34.70 21.15 -4.39
N SER A 674 34.03 22.30 -4.29
CA SER A 674 33.69 22.91 -2.99
C SER A 674 32.72 22.03 -2.21
N LEU A 675 31.79 21.37 -2.89
CA LEU A 675 30.83 20.47 -2.24
C LEU A 675 31.54 19.26 -1.60
N PHE A 676 32.50 18.66 -2.31
CA PHE A 676 33.35 17.59 -1.75
C PHE A 676 34.12 18.06 -0.52
N LEU A 677 34.73 19.23 -0.62
CA LEU A 677 35.52 19.84 0.48
C LEU A 677 34.62 20.19 1.68
N ALA A 678 33.41 20.72 1.41
CA ALA A 678 32.43 21.02 2.46
C ALA A 678 31.97 19.75 3.20
N TYR A 679 31.69 18.66 2.47
CA TYR A 679 31.40 17.36 3.11
C TYR A 679 32.56 16.87 3.96
N SER A 680 33.79 16.94 3.45
CA SER A 680 34.99 16.54 4.19
C SER A 680 35.18 17.39 5.44
N SER A 681 34.91 18.69 5.34
CA SER A 681 34.98 19.62 6.44
C SER A 681 33.97 19.32 7.56
N VAL A 682 32.70 19.15 7.21
CA VAL A 682 31.63 18.82 8.18
C VAL A 682 31.91 17.50 8.89
N THR A 683 32.38 16.48 8.18
CA THR A 683 32.69 15.18 8.78
C THR A 683 33.89 15.22 9.69
N SER A 684 34.94 15.98 9.31
CA SER A 684 36.11 16.18 10.15
C SER A 684 35.78 17.02 11.40
N LEU A 685 34.92 18.03 11.27
CA LEU A 685 34.41 18.81 12.41
C LEU A 685 33.62 17.93 13.38
N GLY A 686 32.70 17.04 12.83
CA GLY A 686 31.98 16.06 13.63
C GLY A 686 32.90 15.09 14.37
N ALA A 687 33.98 14.64 13.73
CA ALA A 687 35.03 13.83 14.37
C ALA A 687 35.76 14.59 15.46
N ALA A 688 36.15 15.83 15.19
CA ALA A 688 36.78 16.69 16.19
C ALA A 688 35.88 16.91 17.41
N PHE A 689 34.61 17.25 17.20
CA PHE A 689 33.62 17.38 18.27
C PHE A 689 33.52 16.10 19.12
N THR A 690 33.40 14.94 18.45
CA THR A 690 33.29 13.65 19.13
C THR A 690 34.50 13.33 19.98
N LEU A 691 35.72 13.54 19.43
CA LEU A 691 36.96 13.31 20.12
C LEU A 691 37.14 14.28 21.29
N GLY A 692 36.80 15.57 21.11
CA GLY A 692 36.82 16.59 22.17
C GLY A 692 35.87 16.25 23.33
N MET A 693 34.63 15.85 23.01
CA MET A 693 33.66 15.42 24.03
C MET A 693 34.12 14.16 24.76
N TYR A 694 34.68 13.20 24.02
CA TYR A 694 35.26 12.02 24.65
C TYR A 694 36.38 12.33 25.60
N LEU A 695 37.31 13.24 25.22
CA LEU A 695 38.41 13.68 26.06
C LEU A 695 37.96 14.29 27.41
N VAL A 696 36.86 15.07 27.35
CA VAL A 696 36.33 15.76 28.54
C VAL A 696 35.48 14.82 29.40
N LEU A 697 34.60 14.02 28.78
CA LEU A 697 33.61 13.23 29.51
C LEU A 697 34.08 11.83 29.91
N ALA A 698 35.02 11.20 29.19
CA ALA A 698 35.40 9.82 29.47
C ALA A 698 35.93 9.59 30.89
N PRO A 699 36.68 10.54 31.54
CA PRO A 699 37.12 10.39 32.90
C PRO A 699 36.00 10.42 33.95
N VAL A 700 34.89 11.12 33.66
CA VAL A 700 33.78 11.38 34.60
C VAL A 700 32.54 10.56 34.27
N ALA A 701 32.15 10.50 33.01
CA ALA A 701 30.90 9.88 32.56
C ALA A 701 31.09 9.04 31.27
N ARG A 702 31.71 7.86 31.42
CA ARG A 702 32.08 6.99 30.28
C ARG A 702 30.88 6.63 29.37
N TRP A 703 29.75 6.30 29.96
CA TRP A 703 28.54 5.89 29.18
C TRP A 703 27.99 7.04 28.34
N THR A 704 28.01 8.27 28.89
CA THR A 704 27.59 9.48 28.18
C THR A 704 28.52 9.78 27.00
N ALA A 705 29.84 9.64 27.22
CA ALA A 705 30.81 9.80 26.16
C ALA A 705 30.61 8.80 25.01
N ILE A 706 30.38 7.52 25.34
CA ILE A 706 30.09 6.48 24.35
C ILE A 706 28.76 6.77 23.60
N ALA A 707 27.73 7.19 24.32
CA ALA A 707 26.45 7.54 23.69
C ALA A 707 26.58 8.67 22.66
N ILE A 708 27.37 9.74 22.99
CA ILE A 708 27.66 10.84 22.06
C ILE A 708 28.42 10.33 20.83
N CYS A 709 29.44 9.48 21.01
CA CYS A 709 30.18 8.89 19.91
C CYS A 709 29.25 8.09 18.97
N VAL A 710 28.34 7.27 19.52
CA VAL A 710 27.39 6.47 18.74
C VAL A 710 26.41 7.37 17.99
N MET A 711 25.85 8.40 18.64
CA MET A 711 24.94 9.35 18.00
C MET A 711 25.61 10.09 16.84
N MET A 712 26.84 10.55 17.02
CA MET A 712 27.60 11.23 15.96
C MET A 712 27.99 10.30 14.83
N MET A 713 28.30 9.03 15.11
CA MET A 713 28.48 8.00 14.05
C MET A 713 27.23 7.80 13.23
N ILE A 714 26.06 7.69 13.87
CA ILE A 714 24.75 7.55 13.18
C ILE A 714 24.47 8.80 12.34
N ALA A 715 24.64 10.00 12.89
CA ALA A 715 24.47 11.26 12.16
C ALA A 715 25.39 11.36 10.94
N SER A 716 26.64 10.98 11.09
CA SER A 716 27.62 10.95 9.99
C SER A 716 27.21 9.99 8.87
N THR A 717 26.65 8.80 9.20
CA THR A 717 26.21 7.85 8.17
C THR A 717 25.07 8.40 7.32
N CYS A 718 24.17 9.21 7.89
CA CYS A 718 23.11 9.89 7.15
C CYS A 718 23.66 10.91 6.14
N LEU A 719 24.72 11.62 6.46
CA LEU A 719 25.38 12.59 5.58
C LEU A 719 26.13 11.92 4.41
N PHE A 720 26.60 10.67 4.59
CA PHE A 720 27.43 9.97 3.61
C PHE A 720 26.66 9.25 2.50
N THR A 721 25.36 9.33 2.42
CA THR A 721 24.55 8.54 1.45
C THR A 721 24.99 8.78 0.00
N GLU A 722 25.23 10.01 -0.41
CA GLU A 722 25.63 10.34 -1.79
C GLU A 722 27.11 10.00 -2.09
N PRO A 723 28.11 10.36 -1.27
CA PRO A 723 29.48 9.90 -1.44
C PRO A 723 29.61 8.37 -1.46
N LEU A 724 28.85 7.66 -0.60
CA LEU A 724 28.81 6.20 -0.60
C LEU A 724 28.34 5.60 -1.93
N ASN A 725 27.42 6.27 -2.61
CA ASN A 725 26.98 5.83 -3.94
C ASN A 725 28.10 5.95 -4.97
N ALA A 726 28.82 7.06 -4.99
CA ALA A 726 29.99 7.24 -5.84
C ALA A 726 31.09 6.21 -5.53
N PHE A 727 31.35 5.96 -4.25
CA PHE A 727 32.31 4.96 -3.79
C PHE A 727 31.92 3.54 -4.20
N ARG A 728 30.65 3.19 -4.09
CA ARG A 728 30.14 1.86 -4.56
C ARG A 728 30.33 1.68 -6.07
N VAL A 729 30.04 2.70 -6.86
CA VAL A 729 30.32 2.65 -8.31
C VAL A 729 31.82 2.51 -8.57
N ALA A 730 32.67 3.24 -7.84
CA ALA A 730 34.12 3.12 -7.95
C ALA A 730 34.61 1.72 -7.58
N ILE A 731 34.09 1.10 -6.52
CA ILE A 731 34.38 -0.31 -6.19
C ILE A 731 33.93 -1.25 -7.32
N ALA A 732 32.74 -1.03 -7.86
CA ALA A 732 32.25 -1.87 -8.95
C ALA A 732 33.16 -1.79 -10.18
N LEU A 733 33.64 -0.61 -10.51
CA LEU A 733 34.64 -0.38 -11.57
C LEU A 733 35.99 -1.04 -11.27
N TYR A 734 36.48 -0.90 -10.04
CA TYR A 734 37.73 -1.51 -9.61
C TYR A 734 37.67 -3.03 -9.72
N VAL A 735 36.60 -3.66 -9.23
CA VAL A 735 36.39 -5.11 -9.32
C VAL A 735 36.32 -5.55 -10.78
N ARG A 736 35.60 -4.82 -11.64
CA ARG A 736 35.52 -5.15 -13.07
C ARG A 736 36.86 -5.03 -13.78
N LYS A 737 37.68 -4.01 -13.45
CA LYS A 737 39.02 -3.79 -14.06
C LYS A 737 40.12 -4.60 -13.38
N GLY A 738 40.08 -4.79 -12.06
CA GLY A 738 41.17 -5.30 -11.23
C GLY A 738 41.59 -6.74 -11.46
N ASN A 739 40.85 -7.54 -12.23
CA ASN A 739 41.23 -8.91 -12.59
C ASN A 739 41.79 -9.03 -14.02
N ARG A 740 42.46 -8.01 -14.52
CA ARG A 740 43.28 -8.09 -15.75
C ARG A 740 44.71 -8.47 -15.42
N LYS A 741 44.92 -9.54 -14.61
CA LYS A 741 46.21 -10.24 -14.52
C LYS A 741 46.05 -11.65 -15.03
#